data_308cd688fb2901cb4156edf0a91e4956
#
_entry.id   308cd688fb2901cb4156edf0a91e4956
#
_cell.length_a   1.000
_cell.length_b   1.000
_cell.length_c   1.000
_cell.angle_alpha   90.00
_cell.angle_beta   90.00
_cell.angle_gamma   90.00
#
_symmetry.space_group_name_H-M   'P 1'
#
loop_
_entity.id
_entity.type
_entity.pdbx_description
1 polymer ?
#
loop_
_entity_poly.entity_id
_entity_poly.type
_entity_poly.pdbx_seq_one_letter_code
_entity_poly.pdbx_strand_id
1 'polypeptide(L)'
;MRKSKCKKKASGCNQTITSKALLFSMILTAMSGQIVNAIDKNVTDEPVTLPTYNVTVTATRTMEDIVKTPSSVSVVTAEDIEARRADTVADALQMLPGVYKSQKANGGLQIRGFDSTNTLVLLNGVPMNNTFNNSVDWEAIPVHSIERIELVRGPSSSLYGGRGVAGVISIQTKQAEPKQSVKDIHWHGQVGYGSHGTLNDELGFDARVSDRVAVGMSFEQRRTDGYPGFFITGKAAKIKPNTKTVTPDNPVPQTKDGAYLLGSRGNKSYNNKSLSTYITMNLRDKEALTYSYLYTKNRYSYENPMSTITVNGKPVFSGNIKINDQKYVALRTSRYLGYDGLKEYHAHNLQYKNDKSKLQVIFNVLDRKKDGFSSPNSPNTPNYNGPGDDSFYPGKTINLDVQKIWDRMGKHTLVAGLNWKKENFDQKRRELTNWRNHSSFDSTTYPGGLYEINKGATNNLALFIQDTYRPNNDWAIYTGLRIDRFKKYHGQHVTYDKVNKKYDTVNHGEGAYTELSPRLAIEHYLNDSLNVYASYGHSFNPPPLSQVYRYSDIVKANPNLDPERSDSFEIGLKKEWNTKTTLNVSGFYVKTKDKIKYVTYYDRNGDVDYKMYNNVDLETRRGVELEVRHKLSSKWSVFGNYTWQMGRIKHKELPNTNTNEYTEVNYDIPKHIFHAGLEYTSGKWNALWDTQYVSRRQSVDDITGQYGSEDSYFISNIAMNYKFSKEATLQFGIQNVFNRIFFNDEATAGRTYSASMKFKF
;
A
#
# COMPACT_ATOMS: atom_id res chain seq x y z
N MET A 1 -47.58 12.24 -35.06
CA MET A 1 -48.21 13.34 -34.26
C MET A 1 -48.19 13.01 -32.79
N ARG A 2 -47.71 13.88 -32.05
CA ARG A 2 -47.67 14.28 -30.64
C ARG A 2 -46.36 14.03 -29.93
N LYS A 3 -45.56 15.10 -29.92
CA LYS A 3 -44.52 15.40 -28.95
C LYS A 3 -45.13 15.61 -27.56
N SER A 4 -44.67 14.96 -26.52
CA SER A 4 -44.90 15.42 -25.15
C SER A 4 -43.54 15.74 -24.50
N LYS A 5 -43.41 16.98 -24.10
CA LYS A 5 -42.32 17.60 -23.36
C LYS A 5 -42.27 17.01 -21.95
N CYS A 6 -41.10 16.57 -21.51
CA CYS A 6 -40.82 16.47 -20.08
C CYS A 6 -39.63 17.41 -19.75
N LYS A 7 -39.99 18.60 -19.24
CA LYS A 7 -39.08 19.51 -18.54
C LYS A 7 -39.10 19.14 -17.05
N LYS A 8 -37.91 18.95 -16.46
CA LYS A 8 -37.54 19.23 -15.05
C LYS A 8 -36.47 18.19 -14.65
N LYS A 9 -35.37 18.49 -14.06
CA LYS A 9 -34.75 19.54 -13.28
C LYS A 9 -33.25 19.36 -13.37
N ALA A 10 -32.55 20.23 -14.03
CA ALA A 10 -31.08 20.35 -13.99
C ALA A 10 -30.80 21.62 -13.17
N SER A 11 -30.78 21.53 -11.85
CA SER A 11 -30.45 22.67 -11.00
C SER A 11 -29.44 22.35 -9.88
N GLY A 12 -28.78 21.19 -9.91
CA GLY A 12 -27.76 20.86 -8.93
C GLY A 12 -26.31 20.72 -9.49
N CYS A 13 -26.17 20.61 -10.81
CA CYS A 13 -24.91 20.31 -11.44
C CYS A 13 -24.12 21.55 -11.94
N ASN A 14 -24.80 22.68 -12.18
CA ASN A 14 -24.17 23.85 -12.81
C ASN A 14 -23.45 24.80 -11.85
N GLN A 15 -23.70 24.78 -10.54
CA GLN A 15 -23.01 25.70 -9.62
C GLN A 15 -21.61 25.21 -9.21
N THR A 16 -21.35 23.90 -9.27
CA THR A 16 -20.02 23.35 -8.97
C THR A 16 -19.04 23.44 -10.13
N ILE A 17 -19.54 23.50 -11.36
CA ILE A 17 -18.71 23.64 -12.56
C ILE A 17 -18.27 25.10 -12.74
N THR A 18 -19.13 26.08 -12.43
CA THR A 18 -18.81 27.51 -12.57
C THR A 18 -17.79 28.00 -11.56
N SER A 19 -17.84 27.55 -10.30
CA SER A 19 -16.84 27.94 -9.30
C SER A 19 -15.44 27.33 -9.55
N LYS A 20 -15.42 26.12 -10.13
CA LYS A 20 -14.14 25.45 -10.51
C LYS A 20 -13.56 26.04 -11.81
N ALA A 21 -14.40 26.41 -12.77
CA ALA A 21 -13.98 27.11 -13.97
C ALA A 21 -13.46 28.52 -13.64
N LEU A 22 -14.03 29.19 -12.62
CA LEU A 22 -13.54 30.49 -12.15
C LEU A 22 -12.18 30.37 -11.43
N LEU A 23 -11.98 29.34 -10.60
CA LEU A 23 -10.68 29.09 -9.97
C LEU A 23 -9.62 28.73 -11.02
N PHE A 24 -9.99 27.93 -12.02
CA PHE A 24 -9.15 27.58 -13.15
C PHE A 24 -8.83 28.82 -14.01
N SER A 25 -9.80 29.68 -14.27
CA SER A 25 -9.63 30.95 -14.97
C SER A 25 -8.76 31.93 -14.18
N MET A 26 -8.92 32.03 -12.85
CA MET A 26 -8.08 32.90 -12.02
C MET A 26 -6.63 32.42 -11.93
N ILE A 27 -6.41 31.11 -11.86
CA ILE A 27 -5.06 30.53 -11.90
C ILE A 27 -4.43 30.75 -13.28
N LEU A 28 -5.17 30.52 -14.37
CA LEU A 28 -4.69 30.79 -15.74
C LEU A 28 -4.40 32.28 -15.96
N THR A 29 -5.23 33.19 -15.43
CA THR A 29 -5.06 34.64 -15.59
C THR A 29 -3.92 35.19 -14.74
N ALA A 30 -3.70 34.65 -13.52
CA ALA A 30 -2.52 34.95 -12.71
C ALA A 30 -1.23 34.42 -13.34
N MET A 31 -1.31 33.27 -14.05
CA MET A 31 -0.19 32.64 -14.76
C MET A 31 0.11 33.28 -16.11
N SER A 32 -0.90 33.82 -16.82
CA SER A 32 -0.70 34.41 -18.16
C SER A 32 0.22 35.66 -18.16
N GLY A 33 0.25 36.43 -17.09
CA GLY A 33 1.15 37.58 -16.95
C GLY A 33 2.63 37.19 -16.79
N GLN A 34 2.93 35.99 -16.28
CA GLN A 34 4.31 35.50 -16.11
C GLN A 34 4.76 34.58 -17.24
N ILE A 35 3.84 33.80 -17.82
CA ILE A 35 4.13 32.86 -18.92
C ILE A 35 4.50 33.59 -20.20
N VAL A 36 3.92 34.74 -20.48
CA VAL A 36 4.20 35.55 -21.70
C VAL A 36 5.61 36.11 -21.71
N ASN A 37 6.22 36.37 -20.54
CA ASN A 37 7.59 36.84 -20.44
C ASN A 37 8.66 35.73 -20.42
N ALA A 38 8.25 34.45 -20.30
CA ALA A 38 9.15 33.29 -20.19
C ALA A 38 9.46 32.61 -21.53
N ILE A 39 8.97 33.12 -22.67
CA ILE A 39 9.32 32.59 -23.99
C ILE A 39 10.68 33.18 -24.42
N ASP A 40 11.72 32.90 -23.67
CA ASP A 40 13.06 33.31 -24.07
C ASP A 40 13.87 32.15 -24.67
N LYS A 41 14.66 32.47 -25.65
CA LYS A 41 15.21 31.66 -26.74
C LYS A 41 16.39 30.74 -26.40
N ASN A 42 16.75 30.53 -25.14
CA ASN A 42 17.94 29.76 -24.78
C ASN A 42 17.66 28.63 -23.77
N VAL A 43 17.04 27.55 -24.24
CA VAL A 43 17.18 26.28 -23.55
C VAL A 43 18.47 25.63 -24.04
N THR A 44 19.54 25.79 -23.29
CA THR A 44 20.78 25.05 -23.50
C THR A 44 20.49 23.56 -23.35
N ASP A 45 20.96 22.73 -24.29
CA ASP A 45 20.96 21.27 -24.26
C ASP A 45 21.93 20.78 -23.15
N GLU A 46 21.67 21.09 -21.88
CA GLU A 46 22.33 20.35 -20.81
C GLU A 46 21.76 18.94 -20.81
N PRO A 47 22.60 17.92 -20.97
CA PRO A 47 22.15 16.54 -20.91
C PRO A 47 21.55 16.32 -19.50
N VAL A 48 20.27 15.98 -19.45
CA VAL A 48 19.67 15.44 -18.23
C VAL A 48 20.48 14.19 -17.90
N THR A 49 21.41 14.32 -16.97
CA THR A 49 22.13 13.17 -16.45
C THR A 49 21.09 12.31 -15.71
N LEU A 50 20.75 11.17 -16.32
CA LEU A 50 20.06 10.11 -15.56
C LEU A 50 20.85 9.90 -14.27
N PRO A 51 20.18 9.77 -13.10
CA PRO A 51 20.89 9.59 -11.85
C PRO A 51 21.89 8.44 -12.01
N THR A 52 23.14 8.80 -11.95
CA THR A 52 24.24 7.84 -11.84
C THR A 52 24.02 7.08 -10.54
N TYR A 53 24.33 5.80 -10.52
CA TYR A 53 24.15 4.87 -9.40
C TYR A 53 24.93 5.24 -8.11
N ASN A 54 25.44 6.43 -7.97
CA ASN A 54 25.94 6.99 -6.73
C ASN A 54 24.78 7.40 -5.78
N VAL A 55 23.73 6.60 -5.75
CA VAL A 55 22.60 6.82 -4.83
C VAL A 55 23.01 6.26 -3.47
N THR A 56 23.15 7.14 -2.51
CA THR A 56 23.37 6.76 -1.12
C THR A 56 22.07 6.30 -0.50
N VAL A 57 22.03 5.10 0.04
CA VAL A 57 20.84 4.52 0.72
C VAL A 57 20.99 4.64 2.22
N THR A 58 19.90 4.93 2.89
CA THR A 58 19.83 5.01 4.36
C THR A 58 19.18 3.76 4.98
N ALA A 59 18.82 2.82 4.13
CA ALA A 59 18.13 1.60 4.53
C ALA A 59 18.96 0.64 5.42
N THR A 60 20.27 0.85 5.50
CA THR A 60 21.16 0.20 6.47
C THR A 60 21.37 1.03 7.72
N ARG A 61 20.63 2.13 7.90
CA ARG A 61 20.79 3.16 8.94
C ARG A 61 22.11 3.94 8.87
N THR A 62 22.95 3.65 7.87
CA THR A 62 24.15 4.40 7.49
C THR A 62 23.98 4.88 6.06
N MET A 63 24.64 5.99 5.70
CA MET A 63 24.69 6.44 4.31
C MET A 63 25.72 5.59 3.58
N GLU A 64 25.27 4.69 2.72
CA GLU A 64 26.14 3.81 1.93
C GLU A 64 25.75 3.86 0.45
N ASP A 65 26.72 3.66 -0.42
CA ASP A 65 26.50 3.46 -1.84
C ASP A 65 25.67 2.18 -2.06
N ILE A 66 24.66 2.25 -2.93
CA ILE A 66 23.80 1.11 -3.24
C ILE A 66 24.59 -0.12 -3.73
N VAL A 67 25.70 0.09 -4.44
CA VAL A 67 26.60 -0.98 -4.90
C VAL A 67 27.34 -1.62 -3.73
N LYS A 68 27.62 -0.86 -2.67
CA LYS A 68 28.37 -1.29 -1.47
C LYS A 68 27.45 -1.66 -0.30
N THR A 69 26.27 -2.19 -0.59
CA THR A 69 25.30 -2.59 0.43
C THR A 69 25.05 -4.09 0.32
N PRO A 70 25.26 -4.91 1.37
CA PRO A 70 25.11 -6.38 1.31
C PRO A 70 23.63 -6.80 1.41
N SER A 71 22.82 -6.28 0.52
CA SER A 71 21.38 -6.55 0.41
C SER A 71 20.87 -6.17 -0.97
N SER A 72 19.77 -6.75 -1.37
CA SER A 72 18.98 -6.29 -2.53
C SER A 72 18.26 -4.99 -2.19
N VAL A 73 18.80 -3.87 -2.68
CA VAL A 73 18.19 -2.53 -2.49
C VAL A 73 17.81 -1.97 -3.85
N SER A 74 16.65 -1.34 -3.93
CA SER A 74 16.22 -0.55 -5.08
C SER A 74 15.78 0.84 -4.62
N VAL A 75 16.06 1.84 -5.43
CA VAL A 75 15.64 3.23 -5.18
C VAL A 75 14.80 3.70 -6.34
N VAL A 76 13.70 4.39 -6.03
CA VAL A 76 12.82 5.09 -6.98
C VAL A 76 12.87 6.56 -6.62
N THR A 77 13.33 7.39 -7.54
CA THR A 77 13.45 8.84 -7.33
C THR A 77 12.17 9.58 -7.72
N ALA A 78 12.08 10.87 -7.39
CA ALA A 78 11.00 11.73 -7.85
C ALA A 78 10.89 11.75 -9.38
N GLU A 79 12.02 11.75 -10.09
CA GLU A 79 12.11 11.71 -11.55
C GLU A 79 11.56 10.38 -12.11
N ASP A 80 11.86 9.25 -11.46
CA ASP A 80 11.30 7.94 -11.82
C ASP A 80 9.78 7.89 -11.65
N ILE A 81 9.27 8.45 -10.54
CA ILE A 81 7.82 8.56 -10.25
C ILE A 81 7.15 9.39 -11.36
N GLU A 82 7.76 10.52 -11.69
CA GLU A 82 7.27 11.45 -12.73
C GLU A 82 7.34 10.84 -14.13
N ALA A 83 8.48 10.23 -14.49
CA ALA A 83 8.68 9.60 -15.79
C ALA A 83 7.67 8.47 -16.05
N ARG A 84 7.31 7.70 -15.03
CA ARG A 84 6.33 6.60 -15.11
C ARG A 84 4.89 7.04 -14.92
N ARG A 85 4.66 8.29 -14.51
CA ARG A 85 3.33 8.80 -14.16
C ARG A 85 2.63 7.92 -13.13
N ALA A 86 3.36 7.55 -12.08
CA ALA A 86 2.82 6.75 -11.01
C ALA A 86 1.77 7.54 -10.22
N ASP A 87 0.56 7.01 -10.13
CA ASP A 87 -0.55 7.63 -9.39
C ASP A 87 -0.50 7.33 -7.89
N THR A 88 0.20 6.27 -7.50
CA THR A 88 0.37 5.83 -6.10
C THR A 88 1.79 5.32 -5.87
N VAL A 89 2.19 5.21 -4.60
CA VAL A 89 3.47 4.57 -4.23
C VAL A 89 3.54 3.13 -4.71
N ALA A 90 2.41 2.41 -4.69
CA ALA A 90 2.36 1.04 -5.19
C ALA A 90 2.63 0.97 -6.70
N ASP A 91 2.16 1.95 -7.49
CA ASP A 91 2.44 2.04 -8.92
C ASP A 91 3.93 2.35 -9.18
N ALA A 92 4.54 3.20 -8.36
CA ALA A 92 5.95 3.52 -8.47
C ALA A 92 6.86 2.30 -8.20
N LEU A 93 6.45 1.42 -7.27
CA LEU A 93 7.24 0.28 -6.83
C LEU A 93 7.00 -1.00 -7.63
N GLN A 94 5.86 -1.16 -8.31
CA GLN A 94 5.49 -2.42 -8.98
C GLN A 94 6.46 -2.85 -10.09
N MET A 95 7.29 -1.94 -10.61
CA MET A 95 8.28 -2.23 -11.65
C MET A 95 9.63 -2.72 -11.10
N LEU A 96 9.76 -2.85 -9.78
CA LEU A 96 10.99 -3.34 -9.14
C LEU A 96 11.06 -4.87 -9.13
N PRO A 97 12.27 -5.47 -9.10
CA PRO A 97 12.42 -6.91 -8.99
C PRO A 97 11.67 -7.48 -7.78
N GLY A 98 10.98 -8.60 -7.96
CA GLY A 98 10.25 -9.28 -6.89
C GLY A 98 8.99 -8.58 -6.38
N VAL A 99 8.60 -7.48 -7.03
CA VAL A 99 7.45 -6.66 -6.61
C VAL A 99 6.31 -6.77 -7.61
N TYR A 100 5.09 -6.94 -7.13
CA TYR A 100 3.90 -6.79 -7.95
C TYR A 100 2.72 -6.22 -7.15
N LYS A 101 1.82 -5.51 -7.85
CA LYS A 101 0.62 -4.92 -7.26
C LYS A 101 -0.51 -5.96 -7.27
N SER A 102 -1.04 -6.29 -6.08
CA SER A 102 -2.21 -7.15 -5.92
C SER A 102 -3.46 -6.30 -5.67
N GLN A 103 -4.58 -6.73 -6.22
CA GLN A 103 -5.88 -6.07 -6.01
C GLN A 103 -6.61 -6.58 -4.76
N LYS A 104 -6.07 -7.60 -4.07
CA LYS A 104 -6.66 -8.13 -2.82
C LYS A 104 -6.91 -7.02 -1.81
N ALA A 105 -8.01 -7.12 -1.08
CA ALA A 105 -8.47 -6.09 -0.13
C ALA A 105 -7.40 -5.66 0.90
N ASN A 106 -6.50 -6.58 1.29
CA ASN A 106 -5.38 -6.32 2.21
C ASN A 106 -4.00 -6.34 1.51
N GLY A 107 -3.96 -6.51 0.19
CA GLY A 107 -2.73 -6.80 -0.55
C GLY A 107 -1.99 -5.52 -0.93
N GLY A 108 -2.51 -4.78 -1.85
CA GLY A 108 -1.86 -3.63 -2.46
C GLY A 108 -0.53 -4.00 -3.13
N LEU A 109 0.54 -4.18 -2.36
CA LEU A 109 1.87 -4.50 -2.85
C LEU A 109 2.37 -5.81 -2.23
N GLN A 110 2.92 -6.71 -3.06
CA GLN A 110 3.63 -7.90 -2.61
C GLN A 110 5.11 -7.82 -2.98
N ILE A 111 5.98 -8.26 -2.06
CA ILE A 111 7.43 -8.29 -2.23
C ILE A 111 7.90 -9.72 -1.99
N ARG A 112 8.53 -10.35 -2.98
CA ARG A 112 8.95 -11.76 -2.92
C ARG A 112 7.81 -12.70 -2.50
N GLY A 113 6.59 -12.35 -2.94
CA GLY A 113 5.36 -13.05 -2.61
C GLY A 113 4.83 -12.83 -1.18
N PHE A 114 5.47 -12.02 -0.35
CA PHE A 114 4.94 -11.58 0.94
C PHE A 114 3.97 -10.42 0.76
N ASP A 115 2.84 -10.45 1.46
CA ASP A 115 1.89 -9.34 1.48
C ASP A 115 2.46 -8.12 2.22
N SER A 116 1.89 -6.95 1.97
CA SER A 116 2.28 -5.70 2.62
C SER A 116 2.21 -5.72 4.15
N THR A 117 1.47 -6.65 4.73
CA THR A 117 1.42 -6.88 6.19
C THR A 117 2.73 -7.41 6.77
N ASN A 118 3.62 -7.94 5.93
CA ASN A 118 4.97 -8.43 6.26
C ASN A 118 6.07 -7.43 5.87
N THR A 119 5.69 -6.22 5.42
CA THR A 119 6.61 -5.16 5.00
C THR A 119 6.43 -3.95 5.91
N LEU A 120 7.51 -3.45 6.49
CA LEU A 120 7.47 -2.20 7.23
C LEU A 120 7.54 -1.03 6.25
N VAL A 121 6.58 -0.11 6.33
CA VAL A 121 6.54 1.10 5.51
C VAL A 121 6.73 2.32 6.40
N LEU A 122 7.73 3.12 6.09
CA LEU A 122 8.10 4.33 6.82
C LEU A 122 7.94 5.56 5.91
N LEU A 123 7.23 6.57 6.36
CA LEU A 123 7.15 7.88 5.72
C LEU A 123 7.87 8.91 6.60
N ASN A 124 9.03 9.40 6.16
CA ASN A 124 9.91 10.24 6.99
C ASN A 124 10.19 9.64 8.38
N GLY A 125 10.29 8.29 8.47
CA GLY A 125 10.45 7.56 9.73
C GLY A 125 9.16 7.25 10.50
N VAL A 126 7.99 7.73 10.03
CA VAL A 126 6.68 7.39 10.63
C VAL A 126 6.22 6.02 10.13
N PRO A 127 5.97 5.03 11.02
CA PRO A 127 5.40 3.74 10.63
C PRO A 127 3.97 3.89 10.11
N MET A 128 3.73 3.55 8.84
CA MET A 128 2.44 3.70 8.17
C MET A 128 1.54 2.46 8.28
N ASN A 129 2.07 1.33 8.74
CA ASN A 129 1.29 0.10 8.92
C ASN A 129 0.16 0.30 9.95
N ASN A 130 -1.03 -0.23 9.64
CA ASN A 130 -2.20 -0.17 10.50
C ASN A 130 -2.04 -1.11 11.71
N THR A 131 -2.38 -0.63 12.90
CA THR A 131 -2.27 -1.40 14.15
C THR A 131 -3.28 -2.55 14.23
N PHE A 132 -4.45 -2.38 13.60
CA PHE A 132 -5.53 -3.36 13.64
C PHE A 132 -5.18 -4.63 12.85
N ASN A 133 -4.69 -4.48 11.59
CA ASN A 133 -4.47 -5.61 10.68
C ASN A 133 -3.09 -5.61 9.98
N ASN A 134 -2.16 -4.74 10.37
CA ASN A 134 -0.83 -4.54 9.76
C ASN A 134 -0.83 -4.08 8.29
N SER A 135 -1.97 -3.82 7.67
CA SER A 135 -2.02 -3.32 6.29
C SER A 135 -1.50 -1.90 6.14
N VAL A 136 -1.14 -1.53 4.92
CA VAL A 136 -0.73 -0.17 4.55
C VAL A 136 -1.79 0.44 3.65
N ASP A 137 -2.18 1.67 3.93
CA ASP A 137 -3.02 2.46 3.05
C ASP A 137 -2.15 3.25 2.08
N TRP A 138 -1.91 2.68 0.91
CA TRP A 138 -1.07 3.26 -0.13
C TRP A 138 -1.63 4.57 -0.69
N GLU A 139 -2.96 4.72 -0.66
CA GLU A 139 -3.65 5.94 -1.10
C GLU A 139 -3.49 7.11 -0.11
N ALA A 140 -3.08 6.82 1.13
CA ALA A 140 -2.84 7.83 2.15
C ALA A 140 -1.47 8.51 2.03
N ILE A 141 -0.60 8.03 1.14
CA ILE A 141 0.76 8.55 0.96
C ILE A 141 0.77 9.44 -0.29
N PRO A 142 1.00 10.77 -0.13
CA PRO A 142 0.98 11.71 -1.24
C PRO A 142 2.20 11.47 -2.16
N VAL A 143 1.94 11.01 -3.40
CA VAL A 143 3.01 10.52 -4.29
C VAL A 143 3.84 11.67 -4.88
N HIS A 144 3.24 12.84 -5.12
CA HIS A 144 3.92 13.97 -5.75
C HIS A 144 4.87 14.71 -4.80
N SER A 145 4.63 14.60 -3.48
CA SER A 145 5.53 15.15 -2.47
C SER A 145 6.76 14.28 -2.19
N ILE A 146 6.87 13.09 -2.81
CA ILE A 146 7.99 12.17 -2.58
C ILE A 146 9.24 12.66 -3.30
N GLU A 147 10.37 12.65 -2.58
CA GLU A 147 11.71 12.82 -3.13
C GLU A 147 12.30 11.50 -3.60
N ARG A 148 12.20 10.46 -2.75
CA ARG A 148 12.67 9.12 -3.08
C ARG A 148 11.99 8.04 -2.23
N ILE A 149 11.98 6.83 -2.77
CA ILE A 149 11.55 5.62 -2.09
C ILE A 149 12.71 4.63 -2.13
N GLU A 150 13.13 4.14 -0.97
CA GLU A 150 14.12 3.09 -0.83
C GLU A 150 13.41 1.78 -0.45
N LEU A 151 13.60 0.72 -1.23
CA LEU A 151 13.12 -0.62 -0.93
C LEU A 151 14.31 -1.52 -0.61
N VAL A 152 14.42 -1.98 0.64
CA VAL A 152 15.33 -3.05 1.04
C VAL A 152 14.53 -4.34 1.10
N ARG A 153 14.91 -5.32 0.27
CA ARG A 153 14.29 -6.66 0.28
C ARG A 153 15.02 -7.57 1.26
N GLY A 154 14.26 -8.45 1.90
CA GLY A 154 14.78 -9.42 2.87
C GLY A 154 14.75 -8.96 4.32
N PRO A 155 15.36 -9.71 5.24
CA PRO A 155 15.19 -9.53 6.68
C PRO A 155 15.79 -8.22 7.17
N SER A 156 14.95 -7.37 7.72
CA SER A 156 15.33 -6.03 8.18
C SER A 156 15.04 -5.80 9.68
N SER A 157 14.60 -6.86 10.39
CA SER A 157 14.22 -6.71 11.81
C SER A 157 15.38 -6.37 12.73
N SER A 158 16.62 -6.74 12.38
CA SER A 158 17.81 -6.38 13.16
C SER A 158 18.02 -4.87 13.31
N LEU A 159 17.51 -4.08 12.37
CA LEU A 159 17.58 -2.61 12.40
C LEU A 159 16.24 -1.95 12.72
N TYR A 160 15.16 -2.49 12.15
CA TYR A 160 13.85 -1.81 12.14
C TYR A 160 12.79 -2.50 13.01
N GLY A 161 13.07 -3.73 13.52
CA GLY A 161 12.13 -4.50 14.35
C GLY A 161 11.05 -5.22 13.56
N GLY A 162 9.95 -5.52 14.21
CA GLY A 162 8.87 -6.30 13.62
C GLY A 162 8.27 -5.72 12.35
N ARG A 163 7.64 -6.58 11.52
CA ARG A 163 7.06 -6.33 10.19
C ARG A 163 8.08 -6.25 9.05
N GLY A 164 9.40 -6.30 9.33
CA GLY A 164 10.46 -6.26 8.33
C GLY A 164 10.84 -7.63 7.75
N VAL A 165 9.90 -8.56 7.58
CA VAL A 165 10.14 -9.92 7.04
C VAL A 165 10.41 -9.89 5.55
N ALA A 166 9.53 -9.26 4.78
CA ALA A 166 9.69 -9.08 3.34
C ALA A 166 10.72 -7.97 3.01
N GLY A 167 10.85 -7.02 3.92
CA GLY A 167 11.75 -5.87 3.79
C GLY A 167 11.19 -4.60 4.41
N VAL A 168 11.86 -3.49 4.10
CA VAL A 168 11.49 -2.14 4.53
C VAL A 168 11.35 -1.24 3.32
N ILE A 169 10.27 -0.47 3.27
CA ILE A 169 10.07 0.64 2.34
C ILE A 169 10.23 1.93 3.12
N SER A 170 11.27 2.69 2.81
CA SER A 170 11.53 4.01 3.39
C SER A 170 11.20 5.09 2.35
N ILE A 171 10.21 5.92 2.67
CA ILE A 171 9.72 7.00 1.80
C ILE A 171 10.18 8.32 2.41
N GLN A 172 10.84 9.13 1.63
CA GLN A 172 11.29 10.47 2.00
C GLN A 172 10.57 11.50 1.15
N THR A 173 10.03 12.53 1.78
CA THR A 173 9.39 13.64 1.08
C THR A 173 10.39 14.76 0.80
N LYS A 174 10.12 15.51 -0.25
CA LYS A 174 10.89 16.72 -0.62
C LYS A 174 10.92 17.71 0.54
N GLN A 175 12.10 18.23 0.83
CA GLN A 175 12.31 19.28 1.84
C GLN A 175 13.36 20.24 1.35
N ALA A 176 13.09 21.54 1.43
CA ALA A 176 14.11 22.55 1.16
C ALA A 176 15.08 22.62 2.34
N GLU A 177 16.37 22.65 2.02
CA GLU A 177 17.41 22.90 3.03
C GLU A 177 17.60 24.41 3.21
N PRO A 178 17.74 24.92 4.45
CA PRO A 178 18.17 26.28 4.69
C PRO A 178 19.58 26.48 4.09
N LYS A 179 19.75 27.51 3.25
CA LYS A 179 21.05 27.84 2.66
C LYS A 179 21.43 29.25 3.07
N GLN A 180 22.73 29.48 3.25
CA GLN A 180 23.26 30.84 3.43
C GLN A 180 22.96 31.67 2.18
N SER A 181 22.26 32.77 2.34
CA SER A 181 22.18 33.92 1.45
C SER A 181 20.89 34.22 0.71
N VAL A 182 19.82 33.42 0.63
CA VAL A 182 18.67 33.83 -0.20
C VAL A 182 17.33 33.50 0.43
N LYS A 183 16.49 34.56 0.60
CA LYS A 183 15.03 34.35 0.73
C LYS A 183 14.52 33.93 -0.65
N ASP A 184 14.09 32.68 -0.76
CA ASP A 184 13.69 32.11 -2.02
C ASP A 184 12.43 31.30 -1.83
N ILE A 185 11.44 31.51 -2.68
CA ILE A 185 10.15 30.79 -2.65
C ILE A 185 9.97 30.12 -3.99
N HIS A 186 9.87 28.81 -3.98
CA HIS A 186 9.58 27.99 -5.15
C HIS A 186 8.16 27.45 -5.08
N TRP A 187 7.32 27.89 -6.00
CA TRP A 187 6.00 27.35 -6.18
C TRP A 187 6.04 26.16 -7.12
N HIS A 188 5.27 25.13 -6.81
CA HIS A 188 5.10 23.99 -7.69
C HIS A 188 3.65 23.53 -7.69
N GLY A 189 3.24 22.91 -8.76
CA GLY A 189 1.90 22.35 -8.85
C GLY A 189 1.68 21.55 -10.11
N GLN A 190 0.55 20.85 -10.13
CA GLN A 190 0.12 20.01 -11.24
C GLN A 190 -1.39 20.05 -11.34
N VAL A 191 -1.90 20.06 -12.57
CA VAL A 191 -3.31 19.79 -12.86
C VAL A 191 -3.37 18.72 -13.92
N GLY A 192 -4.13 17.64 -13.65
CA GLY A 192 -4.22 16.50 -14.53
C GLY A 192 -5.64 15.98 -14.69
N TYR A 193 -5.93 15.47 -15.88
CA TYR A 193 -7.18 14.78 -16.22
C TYR A 193 -6.90 13.42 -16.87
N GLY A 194 -7.75 12.43 -16.58
CA GLY A 194 -7.59 11.09 -17.13
C GLY A 194 -8.91 10.34 -17.29
N SER A 195 -8.78 9.12 -17.80
CA SER A 195 -9.89 8.17 -17.95
C SER A 195 -10.68 8.01 -16.66
N HIS A 196 -11.94 7.63 -16.75
CA HIS A 196 -12.85 7.44 -15.61
C HIS A 196 -13.06 8.70 -14.77
N GLY A 197 -13.05 9.89 -15.38
CA GLY A 197 -13.22 11.15 -14.68
C GLY A 197 -12.13 11.46 -13.67
N THR A 198 -10.91 10.90 -13.87
CA THR A 198 -9.81 11.11 -12.94
C THR A 198 -9.30 12.55 -13.02
N LEU A 199 -9.22 13.22 -11.87
CA LEU A 199 -8.61 14.54 -11.67
C LEU A 199 -7.48 14.41 -10.66
N ASN A 200 -6.31 14.95 -11.00
CA ASN A 200 -5.14 15.01 -10.13
C ASN A 200 -4.69 16.47 -10.03
N ASP A 201 -4.82 17.05 -8.86
CA ASP A 201 -4.46 18.44 -8.60
C ASP A 201 -3.43 18.49 -7.46
N GLU A 202 -2.37 19.26 -7.66
CA GLU A 202 -1.36 19.56 -6.65
C GLU A 202 -1.06 21.04 -6.67
N LEU A 203 -0.86 21.62 -5.49
CA LEU A 203 -0.32 22.98 -5.32
C LEU A 203 0.50 23.02 -4.05
N GLY A 204 1.74 23.50 -4.16
CA GLY A 204 2.63 23.62 -3.03
C GLY A 204 3.66 24.73 -3.21
N PHE A 205 4.39 24.97 -2.14
CA PHE A 205 5.57 25.82 -2.15
C PHE A 205 6.62 25.31 -1.17
N ASP A 206 7.87 25.61 -1.48
CA ASP A 206 9.02 25.47 -0.60
C ASP A 206 9.69 26.84 -0.48
N ALA A 207 9.95 27.28 0.74
CA ALA A 207 10.52 28.61 0.99
C ALA A 207 11.71 28.53 1.94
N ARG A 208 12.79 29.20 1.58
CA ARG A 208 13.91 29.51 2.47
C ARG A 208 13.65 30.86 3.09
N VAL A 209 13.14 30.87 4.32
CA VAL A 209 12.76 32.08 5.04
C VAL A 209 13.98 32.82 5.53
N SER A 210 15.04 32.09 5.90
CA SER A 210 16.33 32.61 6.34
C SER A 210 17.43 31.57 6.12
N ASP A 211 18.67 31.93 6.46
CA ASP A 211 19.83 31.02 6.51
C ASP A 211 19.63 29.83 7.47
N ARG A 212 18.68 29.94 8.40
CA ARG A 212 18.39 28.92 9.41
C ARG A 212 17.03 28.23 9.27
N VAL A 213 16.10 28.80 8.51
CA VAL A 213 14.72 28.34 8.47
C VAL A 213 14.26 28.09 7.04
N ALA A 214 13.82 26.87 6.77
CA ALA A 214 13.07 26.50 5.57
C ALA A 214 11.68 25.96 5.96
N VAL A 215 10.68 26.26 5.15
CA VAL A 215 9.29 25.82 5.33
C VAL A 215 8.74 25.34 3.99
N GLY A 216 7.78 24.44 4.04
CA GLY A 216 7.05 24.04 2.84
C GLY A 216 5.67 23.53 3.16
N MET A 217 4.82 23.61 2.15
CA MET A 217 3.45 23.11 2.20
C MET A 217 3.07 22.60 0.81
N SER A 218 2.39 21.45 0.76
CA SER A 218 1.81 20.89 -0.45
C SER A 218 0.42 20.35 -0.14
N PHE A 219 -0.54 20.70 -0.99
CA PHE A 219 -1.88 20.14 -1.01
C PHE A 219 -2.04 19.30 -2.27
N GLU A 220 -2.47 18.06 -2.12
CA GLU A 220 -2.79 17.16 -3.23
C GLU A 220 -4.26 16.72 -3.14
N GLN A 221 -4.93 16.65 -4.29
CA GLN A 221 -6.23 16.00 -4.41
C GLN A 221 -6.24 15.10 -5.63
N ARG A 222 -6.68 13.85 -5.43
CA ARG A 222 -6.97 12.90 -6.50
C ARG A 222 -8.41 12.43 -6.39
N ARG A 223 -9.17 12.61 -7.46
CA ARG A 223 -10.55 12.14 -7.57
C ARG A 223 -10.69 11.27 -8.82
N THR A 224 -11.46 10.18 -8.73
CA THR A 224 -11.85 9.38 -9.89
C THR A 224 -13.27 8.84 -9.69
N ASP A 225 -14.03 8.74 -10.77
CA ASP A 225 -15.33 8.07 -10.76
C ASP A 225 -15.18 6.55 -10.80
N GLY A 226 -13.95 6.05 -11.06
CA GLY A 226 -13.62 4.64 -11.04
C GLY A 226 -14.24 3.83 -12.17
N TYR A 227 -14.08 2.52 -12.07
CA TYR A 227 -14.59 1.56 -13.04
C TYR A 227 -15.15 0.32 -12.32
N PRO A 228 -15.97 -0.51 -13.01
CA PRO A 228 -16.60 -1.69 -12.41
C PRO A 228 -15.60 -2.86 -12.35
N GLY A 229 -14.83 -2.95 -11.27
CA GLY A 229 -13.86 -4.03 -11.04
C GLY A 229 -14.39 -5.18 -10.19
N PHE A 230 -15.29 -4.91 -9.26
CA PHE A 230 -15.77 -5.90 -8.30
C PHE A 230 -17.03 -6.60 -8.78
N PHE A 231 -16.90 -7.89 -9.12
CA PHE A 231 -18.00 -8.73 -9.57
C PHE A 231 -18.62 -9.54 -8.41
N ILE A 232 -19.89 -9.87 -8.58
CA ILE A 232 -20.71 -10.59 -7.60
C ILE A 232 -21.00 -11.97 -8.16
N THR A 233 -20.57 -13.01 -7.44
CA THR A 233 -20.89 -14.40 -7.76
C THR A 233 -21.76 -15.04 -6.67
N GLY A 234 -22.48 -16.07 -6.97
CA GLY A 234 -23.31 -16.80 -6.00
C GLY A 234 -23.33 -18.30 -6.28
N LYS A 235 -23.40 -19.11 -5.20
CA LYS A 235 -23.60 -20.57 -5.31
C LYS A 235 -25.08 -20.89 -5.41
N ALA A 236 -25.44 -21.90 -6.22
CA ALA A 236 -26.81 -22.35 -6.32
C ALA A 236 -27.23 -23.15 -5.08
N ALA A 237 -28.45 -22.91 -4.64
CA ALA A 237 -29.11 -23.66 -3.57
C ALA A 237 -30.21 -24.58 -4.17
N LYS A 238 -30.55 -25.67 -3.48
CA LYS A 238 -31.68 -26.55 -3.86
C LYS A 238 -33.00 -25.81 -3.63
N ILE A 239 -33.93 -25.95 -4.58
CA ILE A 239 -35.29 -25.47 -4.44
C ILE A 239 -35.99 -26.38 -3.38
N LYS A 240 -36.52 -25.74 -2.33
CA LYS A 240 -37.34 -26.38 -1.30
C LYS A 240 -38.81 -26.12 -1.58
N PRO A 241 -39.76 -26.95 -1.05
CA PRO A 241 -41.17 -26.60 -1.10
C PRO A 241 -41.41 -25.17 -0.65
N ASN A 242 -42.25 -24.42 -1.37
CA ASN A 242 -42.57 -23.01 -1.14
C ASN A 242 -41.45 -22.00 -1.50
N THR A 243 -40.33 -22.40 -2.10
CA THR A 243 -39.33 -21.45 -2.64
C THR A 243 -39.90 -20.80 -3.89
N LYS A 244 -40.24 -19.51 -3.80
CA LYS A 244 -40.65 -18.72 -4.97
C LYS A 244 -39.40 -18.40 -5.78
N THR A 245 -39.38 -18.73 -7.07
CA THR A 245 -38.32 -18.43 -8.01
C THR A 245 -38.83 -17.68 -9.21
N VAL A 246 -37.96 -16.89 -9.84
CA VAL A 246 -38.24 -16.17 -11.08
C VAL A 246 -37.31 -16.69 -12.17
N THR A 247 -37.82 -16.93 -13.35
CA THR A 247 -37.03 -17.40 -14.51
C THR A 247 -36.33 -16.20 -15.17
N PRO A 248 -35.02 -16.23 -15.36
CA PRO A 248 -34.31 -15.18 -16.06
C PRO A 248 -34.54 -15.24 -17.57
N ASP A 249 -34.41 -14.11 -18.27
CA ASP A 249 -34.56 -14.05 -19.74
C ASP A 249 -33.48 -14.86 -20.47
N ASN A 250 -32.29 -14.95 -19.88
CA ASN A 250 -31.15 -15.70 -20.44
C ASN A 250 -30.53 -16.60 -19.37
N PRO A 251 -29.86 -17.68 -19.75
CA PRO A 251 -29.11 -18.52 -18.79
C PRO A 251 -28.11 -17.69 -17.98
N VAL A 252 -28.09 -17.87 -16.66
CA VAL A 252 -27.13 -17.18 -15.78
C VAL A 252 -25.72 -17.72 -16.06
N PRO A 253 -24.76 -16.89 -16.41
CA PRO A 253 -23.38 -17.34 -16.66
C PRO A 253 -22.80 -18.07 -15.45
N GLN A 254 -22.23 -19.23 -15.68
CA GLN A 254 -21.62 -20.05 -14.63
C GLN A 254 -20.09 -19.96 -14.72
N THR A 255 -19.45 -19.81 -13.58
CA THR A 255 -18.02 -19.91 -13.40
C THR A 255 -17.59 -21.38 -13.33
N LYS A 256 -16.33 -21.71 -13.62
CA LYS A 256 -15.86 -23.11 -13.62
C LYS A 256 -15.92 -23.79 -12.25
N ASP A 257 -15.77 -23.03 -11.17
CA ASP A 257 -15.97 -23.51 -9.80
C ASP A 257 -17.45 -23.82 -9.46
N GLY A 258 -18.34 -23.62 -10.44
CA GLY A 258 -19.77 -23.85 -10.28
C GLY A 258 -20.55 -22.70 -9.65
N ALA A 259 -19.93 -21.56 -9.39
CA ALA A 259 -20.63 -20.35 -9.00
C ALA A 259 -21.28 -19.68 -10.22
N TYR A 260 -22.21 -18.77 -10.00
CA TYR A 260 -22.94 -18.03 -11.03
C TYR A 260 -22.61 -16.54 -10.94
N LEU A 261 -22.34 -15.90 -12.08
CA LEU A 261 -22.12 -14.47 -12.16
C LEU A 261 -23.45 -13.73 -12.04
N LEU A 262 -23.58 -12.89 -11.02
CA LEU A 262 -24.81 -12.18 -10.71
C LEU A 262 -24.78 -10.72 -11.16
N GLY A 263 -23.59 -10.12 -11.24
CA GLY A 263 -23.41 -8.72 -11.63
C GLY A 263 -22.16 -8.10 -11.03
N SER A 264 -22.17 -6.78 -10.86
CA SER A 264 -21.08 -6.04 -10.21
C SER A 264 -21.60 -4.96 -9.27
N ARG A 265 -20.74 -4.50 -8.34
CA ARG A 265 -21.00 -3.34 -7.48
C ARG A 265 -20.97 -2.01 -8.23
N GLY A 266 -20.63 -2.05 -9.51
CA GLY A 266 -20.42 -0.86 -10.31
C GLY A 266 -19.04 -0.21 -10.07
N ASN A 267 -18.98 1.08 -10.32
CA ASN A 267 -17.73 1.84 -10.30
C ASN A 267 -17.27 2.09 -8.87
N LYS A 268 -15.98 1.81 -8.58
CA LYS A 268 -15.36 2.14 -7.30
C LYS A 268 -14.70 3.52 -7.38
N SER A 269 -15.42 4.52 -6.91
CA SER A 269 -14.93 5.91 -6.91
C SER A 269 -14.03 6.21 -5.72
N TYR A 270 -13.11 7.15 -5.89
CA TYR A 270 -12.19 7.63 -4.86
C TYR A 270 -12.15 9.16 -4.82
N ASN A 271 -11.94 9.70 -3.63
CA ASN A 271 -11.61 11.10 -3.41
C ASN A 271 -10.58 11.19 -2.28
N ASN A 272 -9.30 11.31 -2.69
CA ASN A 272 -8.17 11.45 -1.79
C ASN A 272 -7.77 12.91 -1.69
N LYS A 273 -7.52 13.37 -0.47
CA LYS A 273 -6.98 14.71 -0.20
C LYS A 273 -5.86 14.58 0.80
N SER A 274 -4.75 15.27 0.57
CA SER A 274 -3.64 15.36 1.52
C SER A 274 -3.11 16.78 1.65
N LEU A 275 -2.62 17.08 2.84
CA LEU A 275 -1.89 18.31 3.17
C LEU A 275 -0.61 17.91 3.86
N SER A 276 0.52 18.20 3.24
CA SER A 276 1.86 18.02 3.80
C SER A 276 2.45 19.35 4.16
N THR A 277 3.05 19.49 5.34
CA THR A 277 3.79 20.69 5.73
C THR A 277 5.08 20.32 6.44
N TYR A 278 6.10 21.14 6.36
CA TYR A 278 7.31 21.00 7.17
C TYR A 278 7.91 22.37 7.54
N ILE A 279 8.66 22.34 8.63
CA ILE A 279 9.54 23.43 9.07
C ILE A 279 10.87 22.79 9.46
N THR A 280 11.96 23.20 8.81
CA THR A 280 13.33 22.81 9.14
C THR A 280 14.07 24.00 9.71
N MET A 281 14.68 23.82 10.88
CA MET A 281 15.50 24.84 11.54
C MET A 281 16.92 24.33 11.74
N ASN A 282 17.91 25.02 11.20
CA ASN A 282 19.32 24.81 11.54
C ASN A 282 19.60 25.48 12.89
N LEU A 283 19.78 24.68 13.94
CA LEU A 283 20.07 25.16 15.30
C LEU A 283 21.51 25.66 15.39
N ARG A 284 22.44 24.89 14.80
CA ARG A 284 23.88 25.18 14.68
C ARG A 284 24.40 24.59 13.39
N ASP A 285 25.70 24.78 13.10
CA ASP A 285 26.36 24.10 11.99
C ASP A 285 26.21 22.58 12.11
N LYS A 286 25.66 21.94 11.05
CA LYS A 286 25.38 20.49 10.97
C LYS A 286 24.38 19.96 12.00
N GLU A 287 23.52 20.82 12.52
CA GLU A 287 22.51 20.47 13.52
C GLU A 287 21.15 21.02 13.10
N ALA A 288 20.20 20.15 12.83
CA ALA A 288 18.87 20.52 12.34
C ALA A 288 17.75 19.90 13.17
N LEU A 289 16.68 20.65 13.30
CA LEU A 289 15.40 20.20 13.84
C LEU A 289 14.33 20.37 12.77
N THR A 290 13.68 19.29 12.38
CA THR A 290 12.58 19.29 11.41
C THR A 290 11.31 18.83 12.07
N TYR A 291 10.26 19.63 11.96
CA TYR A 291 8.90 19.19 12.23
C TYR A 291 8.16 19.03 10.92
N SER A 292 7.47 17.90 10.72
CA SER A 292 6.59 17.69 9.57
C SER A 292 5.23 17.18 10.01
N TYR A 293 4.22 17.59 9.28
CA TYR A 293 2.84 17.19 9.48
C TYR A 293 2.21 16.73 8.16
N LEU A 294 1.52 15.59 8.23
CA LEU A 294 0.70 15.08 7.13
C LEU A 294 -0.73 14.88 7.62
N TYR A 295 -1.66 15.52 6.92
CA TYR A 295 -3.08 15.19 6.96
C TYR A 295 -3.47 14.47 5.68
N THR A 296 -4.24 13.39 5.79
CA THR A 296 -4.82 12.72 4.63
C THR A 296 -6.23 12.25 4.92
N LYS A 297 -7.09 12.40 3.92
CA LYS A 297 -8.48 11.94 3.96
C LYS A 297 -8.82 11.26 2.65
N ASN A 298 -9.19 10.00 2.75
CA ASN A 298 -9.62 9.16 1.64
C ASN A 298 -11.07 8.74 1.86
N ARG A 299 -11.91 8.94 0.86
CA ARG A 299 -13.25 8.36 0.80
C ARG A 299 -13.40 7.56 -0.49
N TYR A 300 -13.92 6.34 -0.37
CA TYR A 300 -14.28 5.53 -1.53
C TYR A 300 -15.71 5.02 -1.40
N SER A 301 -16.38 4.87 -2.54
CA SER A 301 -17.73 4.32 -2.58
C SER A 301 -17.97 3.58 -3.89
N TYR A 302 -19.01 2.75 -3.92
CA TYR A 302 -19.44 2.07 -5.13
C TYR A 302 -20.68 2.76 -5.69
N GLU A 303 -20.67 2.98 -7.02
CA GLU A 303 -21.74 3.68 -7.74
C GLU A 303 -22.18 2.87 -8.96
N ASN A 304 -23.43 3.05 -9.39
CA ASN A 304 -23.96 2.43 -10.60
C ASN A 304 -23.81 0.89 -10.64
N PRO A 305 -24.42 0.17 -9.68
CA PRO A 305 -24.38 -1.28 -9.66
C PRO A 305 -25.03 -1.86 -10.91
N MET A 306 -24.53 -3.00 -11.38
CA MET A 306 -25.03 -3.68 -12.56
C MET A 306 -25.45 -5.11 -12.22
N SER A 307 -26.61 -5.53 -12.68
CA SER A 307 -27.04 -6.94 -12.68
C SER A 307 -26.82 -7.56 -14.07
N THR A 308 -26.25 -8.75 -14.12
CA THR A 308 -26.17 -9.56 -15.36
C THR A 308 -27.45 -10.33 -15.62
N ILE A 309 -28.40 -10.27 -14.69
CA ILE A 309 -29.65 -11.02 -14.75
C ILE A 309 -30.79 -10.07 -15.09
N THR A 310 -31.52 -10.40 -16.14
CA THR A 310 -32.72 -9.69 -16.55
C THR A 310 -33.94 -10.60 -16.46
N VAL A 311 -35.09 -9.99 -16.16
CA VAL A 311 -36.40 -10.60 -16.17
C VAL A 311 -37.38 -9.64 -16.85
N ASN A 312 -38.05 -10.08 -17.90
CA ASN A 312 -38.90 -9.23 -18.76
C ASN A 312 -38.15 -7.98 -19.26
N GLY A 313 -36.90 -8.16 -19.70
CA GLY A 313 -36.05 -7.11 -20.21
C GLY A 313 -35.51 -6.10 -19.19
N LYS A 314 -35.72 -6.30 -17.88
CA LYS A 314 -35.30 -5.38 -16.82
C LYS A 314 -34.22 -6.04 -15.92
N PRO A 315 -33.16 -5.31 -15.53
CA PRO A 315 -32.18 -5.80 -14.56
C PRO A 315 -32.83 -6.08 -13.20
N VAL A 316 -32.45 -7.22 -12.58
CA VAL A 316 -32.98 -7.67 -11.28
C VAL A 316 -31.87 -7.73 -10.25
N PHE A 317 -32.09 -7.13 -9.07
CA PHE A 317 -31.11 -7.03 -7.98
C PHE A 317 -31.49 -7.81 -6.72
N SER A 318 -32.68 -8.41 -6.68
CA SER A 318 -33.18 -9.19 -5.53
C SER A 318 -34.07 -10.34 -5.98
N GLY A 319 -34.23 -11.34 -5.10
CA GLY A 319 -35.09 -12.49 -5.34
C GLY A 319 -34.30 -13.78 -5.65
N ASN A 320 -35.02 -14.86 -5.82
CA ASN A 320 -34.43 -16.17 -6.14
C ASN A 320 -34.56 -16.42 -7.65
N ILE A 321 -33.46 -16.51 -8.33
CA ILE A 321 -33.38 -16.72 -9.78
C ILE A 321 -33.26 -18.21 -10.06
N LYS A 322 -34.20 -18.75 -10.80
CA LYS A 322 -34.23 -20.15 -11.21
C LYS A 322 -33.06 -20.44 -12.15
N ILE A 323 -32.26 -21.44 -11.79
CA ILE A 323 -31.18 -21.96 -12.64
C ILE A 323 -31.68 -23.16 -13.45
N ASN A 324 -32.38 -24.04 -12.79
CA ASN A 324 -33.10 -25.21 -13.35
C ASN A 324 -34.22 -25.62 -12.39
N ASP A 325 -34.91 -26.74 -12.67
CA ASP A 325 -36.04 -27.17 -11.85
C ASP A 325 -35.68 -27.57 -10.42
N GLN A 326 -34.38 -27.77 -10.13
CA GLN A 326 -33.92 -28.23 -8.81
C GLN A 326 -33.12 -27.13 -8.06
N LYS A 327 -32.63 -26.09 -8.76
CA LYS A 327 -31.66 -25.13 -8.21
C LYS A 327 -32.04 -23.68 -8.53
N TYR A 328 -31.73 -22.82 -7.59
CA TYR A 328 -31.83 -21.34 -7.74
C TYR A 328 -30.58 -20.68 -7.16
N VAL A 329 -30.35 -19.44 -7.55
CA VAL A 329 -29.37 -18.53 -6.95
C VAL A 329 -30.09 -17.32 -6.35
N ALA A 330 -29.72 -16.95 -5.12
CA ALA A 330 -30.34 -15.82 -4.42
C ALA A 330 -29.61 -14.53 -4.73
N LEU A 331 -30.35 -13.54 -5.25
CA LEU A 331 -29.90 -12.15 -5.36
C LEU A 331 -30.24 -11.38 -4.08
N ARG A 332 -29.31 -10.55 -3.63
CA ARG A 332 -29.50 -9.67 -2.47
C ARG A 332 -29.04 -8.27 -2.85
N THR A 333 -29.92 -7.29 -2.81
CA THR A 333 -29.65 -5.90 -3.17
C THR A 333 -28.42 -5.34 -2.43
N SER A 334 -28.28 -5.66 -1.14
CA SER A 334 -27.16 -5.20 -0.32
C SER A 334 -25.77 -5.61 -0.89
N ARG A 335 -25.67 -6.73 -1.60
CA ARG A 335 -24.41 -7.16 -2.22
C ARG A 335 -23.99 -6.27 -3.40
N TYR A 336 -24.95 -5.65 -4.07
CA TYR A 336 -24.72 -4.75 -5.21
C TYR A 336 -24.36 -3.34 -4.76
N LEU A 337 -24.77 -2.91 -3.58
CA LEU A 337 -24.54 -1.56 -3.09
C LEU A 337 -23.10 -1.32 -2.62
N GLY A 338 -22.38 -2.40 -2.23
CA GLY A 338 -20.97 -2.32 -1.85
C GLY A 338 -20.74 -1.68 -0.49
N TYR A 339 -19.74 -0.84 -0.41
CA TYR A 339 -19.27 -0.19 0.82
C TYR A 339 -19.06 1.32 0.60
N ASP A 340 -19.15 2.10 1.68
CA ASP A 340 -18.68 3.49 1.74
C ASP A 340 -17.56 3.57 2.77
N GLY A 341 -16.33 3.75 2.30
CA GLY A 341 -15.14 3.77 3.15
C GLY A 341 -14.66 5.18 3.42
N LEU A 342 -14.20 5.39 4.65
CA LEU A 342 -13.64 6.66 5.07
C LEU A 342 -12.40 6.43 5.92
N LYS A 343 -11.29 7.06 5.52
CA LYS A 343 -10.02 7.06 6.25
C LYS A 343 -9.57 8.49 6.46
N GLU A 344 -9.09 8.80 7.65
CA GLU A 344 -8.61 10.14 8.02
C GLU A 344 -7.45 10.00 9.00
N TYR A 345 -6.26 10.43 8.57
CA TYR A 345 -5.00 10.27 9.30
C TYR A 345 -4.33 11.62 9.53
N HIS A 346 -3.70 11.75 10.70
CA HIS A 346 -2.84 12.85 11.09
C HIS A 346 -1.49 12.28 11.54
N ALA A 347 -0.43 12.59 10.83
CA ALA A 347 0.92 12.19 11.19
C ALA A 347 1.74 13.41 11.59
N HIS A 348 2.28 13.40 12.79
CA HIS A 348 3.20 14.40 13.32
C HIS A 348 4.57 13.76 13.45
N ASN A 349 5.59 14.40 12.95
CA ASN A 349 6.96 13.91 13.02
C ASN A 349 7.90 15.04 13.44
N LEU A 350 8.68 14.79 14.48
CA LEU A 350 9.75 15.68 14.95
C LEU A 350 11.07 14.92 14.82
N GLN A 351 11.96 15.43 14.00
CA GLN A 351 13.27 14.84 13.75
C GLN A 351 14.38 15.81 14.15
N TYR A 352 15.24 15.38 15.06
CA TYR A 352 16.51 16.04 15.35
C TYR A 352 17.64 15.27 14.70
N LYS A 353 18.54 15.97 14.03
CA LYS A 353 19.71 15.40 13.36
C LYS A 353 20.93 16.27 13.66
N ASN A 354 22.00 15.62 14.07
CA ASN A 354 23.30 16.26 14.28
C ASN A 354 24.36 15.49 13.49
N ASP A 355 24.77 16.03 12.34
CA ASP A 355 25.72 15.38 11.44
C ASP A 355 27.16 15.36 11.97
N LYS A 356 27.53 16.24 12.94
CA LYS A 356 28.84 16.24 13.59
C LYS A 356 28.95 15.09 14.58
N SER A 357 27.96 14.91 15.42
CA SER A 357 27.93 13.82 16.40
C SER A 357 27.30 12.55 15.85
N LYS A 358 26.73 12.59 14.63
CA LYS A 358 26.00 11.47 14.00
C LYS A 358 24.85 10.94 14.87
N LEU A 359 24.21 11.83 15.63
CA LEU A 359 23.04 11.52 16.44
C LEU A 359 21.77 11.89 15.67
N GLN A 360 20.81 10.97 15.67
CA GLN A 360 19.47 11.18 15.15
C GLN A 360 18.43 10.78 16.19
N VAL A 361 17.41 11.61 16.37
CA VAL A 361 16.25 11.35 17.21
C VAL A 361 15.00 11.61 16.39
N ILE A 362 14.11 10.63 16.30
CA ILE A 362 12.82 10.74 15.60
C ILE A 362 11.72 10.45 16.61
N PHE A 363 10.84 11.41 16.82
CA PHE A 363 9.62 11.23 17.59
C PHE A 363 8.42 11.45 16.67
N ASN A 364 7.50 10.49 16.61
CA ASN A 364 6.32 10.65 15.79
C ASN A 364 5.04 10.12 16.44
N VAL A 365 3.94 10.70 15.99
CA VAL A 365 2.58 10.31 16.38
C VAL A 365 1.75 10.21 15.11
N LEU A 366 1.25 9.00 14.82
CA LEU A 366 0.28 8.76 13.77
C LEU A 366 -1.09 8.50 14.42
N ASP A 367 -2.02 9.41 14.21
CA ASP A 367 -3.39 9.32 14.72
C ASP A 367 -4.34 9.00 13.55
N ARG A 368 -4.88 7.79 13.53
CA ARG A 368 -5.92 7.36 12.59
C ARG A 368 -7.28 7.67 13.21
N LYS A 369 -7.80 8.86 12.94
CA LYS A 369 -9.10 9.33 13.47
C LYS A 369 -10.26 8.51 12.95
N LYS A 370 -10.20 8.15 11.67
CA LYS A 370 -11.14 7.25 11.01
C LYS A 370 -10.37 6.27 10.15
N ASP A 371 -10.72 5.01 10.20
CA ASP A 371 -10.22 3.95 9.36
C ASP A 371 -11.28 2.86 9.34
N GLY A 372 -12.02 2.73 8.24
CA GLY A 372 -13.08 1.75 8.15
C GLY A 372 -14.09 2.06 7.06
N PHE A 373 -15.22 1.44 7.17
CA PHE A 373 -16.28 1.54 6.16
C PHE A 373 -17.65 1.29 6.79
N SER A 374 -18.69 1.70 6.06
CA SER A 374 -20.08 1.31 6.30
C SER A 374 -20.61 0.44 5.15
N SER A 375 -21.63 -0.33 5.45
CA SER A 375 -22.29 -1.23 4.51
C SER A 375 -23.79 -1.35 4.82
N PRO A 376 -24.63 -1.68 3.82
CA PRO A 376 -26.03 -1.99 4.07
C PRO A 376 -26.14 -3.30 4.88
N ASN A 377 -26.91 -3.32 5.95
CA ASN A 377 -27.08 -4.50 6.81
C ASN A 377 -28.23 -5.41 6.39
N SER A 378 -29.20 -4.88 5.65
CA SER A 378 -30.39 -5.63 5.23
C SER A 378 -30.23 -6.23 3.83
N PRO A 379 -30.58 -7.50 3.59
CA PRO A 379 -30.61 -8.08 2.24
C PRO A 379 -31.56 -7.36 1.31
N ASN A 380 -32.55 -6.66 1.85
CA ASN A 380 -33.61 -5.94 1.12
C ASN A 380 -33.45 -4.42 1.21
N THR A 381 -32.28 -3.90 1.60
CA THR A 381 -32.01 -2.45 1.58
C THR A 381 -32.18 -1.93 0.14
N PRO A 382 -33.21 -1.11 -0.15
CA PRO A 382 -33.62 -0.90 -1.53
C PRO A 382 -32.79 0.13 -2.28
N ASN A 383 -31.94 0.90 -1.57
CA ASN A 383 -31.20 2.02 -2.16
C ASN A 383 -30.01 2.45 -1.30
N TYR A 384 -29.26 3.42 -1.78
CA TYR A 384 -28.11 4.01 -1.09
C TYR A 384 -28.44 4.76 0.21
N ASN A 385 -29.70 4.98 0.56
CA ASN A 385 -30.15 5.73 1.73
C ASN A 385 -30.81 4.84 2.80
N GLY A 386 -30.68 3.52 2.68
CA GLY A 386 -31.26 2.57 3.63
C GLY A 386 -30.39 2.36 4.88
N PRO A 387 -30.91 1.59 5.86
CA PRO A 387 -30.20 1.26 7.08
C PRO A 387 -28.94 0.41 6.81
N GLY A 388 -27.99 0.48 7.72
CA GLY A 388 -26.75 -0.30 7.64
C GLY A 388 -25.91 -0.22 8.88
N ASP A 389 -24.67 -0.71 8.75
CA ASP A 389 -23.70 -0.75 9.84
C ASP A 389 -22.44 0.02 9.45
N ASP A 390 -21.80 0.66 10.41
CA ASP A 390 -20.42 1.08 10.29
C ASP A 390 -19.45 0.15 11.06
N SER A 391 -18.22 0.07 10.59
CA SER A 391 -17.12 -0.61 11.26
C SER A 391 -15.87 0.24 11.11
N PHE A 392 -15.58 1.06 12.10
CA PHE A 392 -14.38 1.89 12.16
C PHE A 392 -13.45 1.39 13.24
N TYR A 393 -12.15 1.37 12.94
CA TYR A 393 -11.07 0.97 13.84
C TYR A 393 -10.02 2.07 13.97
N PRO A 394 -10.40 3.25 14.56
CA PRO A 394 -9.42 4.28 14.85
C PRO A 394 -8.30 3.73 15.72
N GLY A 395 -7.12 4.32 15.60
CA GLY A 395 -5.95 3.87 16.33
C GLY A 395 -4.86 4.92 16.34
N LYS A 396 -3.96 4.78 17.29
CA LYS A 396 -2.84 5.70 17.47
C LYS A 396 -1.54 4.94 17.61
N THR A 397 -0.52 5.40 16.90
CA THR A 397 0.86 4.94 17.02
C THR A 397 1.71 6.09 17.54
N ILE A 398 2.46 5.85 18.61
CA ILE A 398 3.50 6.76 19.12
C ILE A 398 4.82 6.01 18.98
N ASN A 399 5.83 6.62 18.39
CA ASN A 399 7.13 6.01 18.18
C ASN A 399 8.25 7.00 18.51
N LEU A 400 9.26 6.52 19.20
CA LEU A 400 10.53 7.20 19.46
C LEU A 400 11.65 6.30 18.94
N ASP A 401 12.50 6.83 18.08
CA ASP A 401 13.69 6.16 17.55
C ASP A 401 14.90 7.05 17.81
N VAL A 402 15.89 6.50 18.48
CA VAL A 402 17.16 7.19 18.81
C VAL A 402 18.29 6.37 18.24
N GLN A 403 19.14 7.00 17.45
CA GLN A 403 20.26 6.35 16.79
C GLN A 403 21.53 7.18 16.89
N LYS A 404 22.65 6.51 17.15
CA LYS A 404 23.98 7.08 17.13
C LYS A 404 24.90 6.26 16.25
N ILE A 405 25.72 6.93 15.44
CA ILE A 405 26.73 6.31 14.59
C ILE A 405 28.10 6.76 15.08
N TRP A 406 29.03 5.81 15.16
CA TRP A 406 30.46 6.03 15.40
C TRP A 406 31.21 5.54 14.16
N ASP A 407 31.59 6.47 13.28
CA ASP A 407 32.20 6.20 11.97
C ASP A 407 33.75 6.32 11.96
N ARG A 408 34.38 6.50 13.13
CA ARG A 408 35.83 6.73 13.28
C ARG A 408 36.46 5.81 14.32
N MET A 409 36.10 4.53 14.30
CA MET A 409 36.65 3.54 15.21
C MET A 409 37.67 2.63 14.50
N GLY A 410 38.65 3.21 13.79
CA GLY A 410 39.60 2.45 12.98
C GLY A 410 38.92 1.80 11.79
N LYS A 411 38.87 0.45 11.76
CA LYS A 411 38.25 -0.37 10.72
C LYS A 411 36.74 -0.62 10.97
N HIS A 412 36.19 -0.08 12.03
CA HIS A 412 34.82 -0.31 12.47
C HIS A 412 33.96 0.92 12.30
N THR A 413 32.70 0.71 11.84
CA THR A 413 31.61 1.67 11.89
C THR A 413 30.49 1.06 12.73
N LEU A 414 30.24 1.65 13.90
CA LEU A 414 29.25 1.15 14.84
C LEU A 414 27.99 1.99 14.79
N VAL A 415 26.85 1.34 14.73
CA VAL A 415 25.52 1.96 14.87
C VAL A 415 24.85 1.34 16.08
N ALA A 416 24.34 2.15 17.01
CA ALA A 416 23.52 1.65 18.10
C ALA A 416 22.34 2.56 18.35
N GLY A 417 21.27 2.01 18.88
CA GLY A 417 20.08 2.80 19.14
C GLY A 417 19.02 2.11 19.99
N LEU A 418 17.99 2.90 20.27
CA LEU A 418 16.82 2.51 21.02
C LEU A 418 15.58 2.84 20.22
N ASN A 419 14.60 1.95 20.21
CA ASN A 419 13.29 2.21 19.64
C ASN A 419 12.21 1.88 20.68
N TRP A 420 11.30 2.82 20.92
CA TRP A 420 10.11 2.62 21.73
C TRP A 420 8.88 2.91 20.88
N LYS A 421 7.91 1.96 20.87
CA LYS A 421 6.68 2.09 20.10
C LYS A 421 5.47 1.63 20.90
N LYS A 422 4.46 2.48 20.96
CA LYS A 422 3.15 2.18 21.55
C LYS A 422 2.08 2.31 20.48
N GLU A 423 1.24 1.29 20.37
CA GLU A 423 0.15 1.24 19.40
C GLU A 423 -1.15 0.82 20.08
N ASN A 424 -2.28 1.37 19.64
CA ASN A 424 -3.60 0.94 20.07
C ASN A 424 -4.60 1.00 18.94
N PHE A 425 -5.70 0.26 19.08
CA PHE A 425 -6.90 0.38 18.26
C PHE A 425 -8.15 0.36 19.12
N ASP A 426 -9.22 0.95 18.61
CA ASP A 426 -10.54 1.03 19.25
C ASP A 426 -11.60 0.85 18.16
N GLN A 427 -11.85 -0.43 17.75
CA GLN A 427 -12.88 -0.73 16.76
C GLN A 427 -14.26 -0.48 17.36
N LYS A 428 -15.08 0.28 16.64
CA LYS A 428 -16.49 0.54 16.99
C LYS A 428 -17.38 0.12 15.85
N ARG A 429 -18.47 -0.58 16.20
CA ARG A 429 -19.51 -0.96 15.24
C ARG A 429 -20.83 -0.34 15.67
N ARG A 430 -21.49 0.32 14.72
CA ARG A 430 -22.74 1.05 14.98
C ARG A 430 -23.77 0.77 13.92
N GLU A 431 -25.04 0.72 14.32
CA GLU A 431 -26.15 0.77 13.39
C GLU A 431 -26.36 2.22 12.87
N LEU A 432 -26.69 2.32 11.59
CA LEU A 432 -26.95 3.57 10.89
C LEU A 432 -28.34 3.54 10.27
N THR A 433 -29.05 4.67 10.33
CA THR A 433 -30.32 4.86 9.59
C THR A 433 -30.07 5.06 8.10
N ASN A 434 -28.89 5.60 7.74
CA ASN A 434 -28.41 5.72 6.37
C ASN A 434 -26.93 5.32 6.32
N TRP A 435 -26.64 4.14 5.74
CA TRP A 435 -25.28 3.59 5.72
C TRP A 435 -24.25 4.44 4.96
N ARG A 436 -24.67 5.34 4.06
CA ARG A 436 -23.76 6.29 3.39
C ARG A 436 -23.51 7.58 4.18
N ASN A 437 -24.22 7.77 5.29
CA ASN A 437 -24.00 8.88 6.21
C ASN A 437 -23.44 8.36 7.54
N HIS A 438 -22.12 8.39 7.71
CA HIS A 438 -21.40 7.89 8.89
C HIS A 438 -21.76 8.62 10.21
N SER A 439 -22.65 9.60 10.18
CA SER A 439 -23.14 10.30 11.36
C SER A 439 -24.62 10.03 11.66
N SER A 440 -25.28 9.19 10.85
CA SER A 440 -26.71 8.86 10.99
C SER A 440 -26.92 7.66 11.94
N PHE A 441 -26.46 7.76 13.17
CA PHE A 441 -26.57 6.67 14.14
C PHE A 441 -28.02 6.33 14.44
N ASP A 442 -28.36 5.02 14.38
CA ASP A 442 -29.68 4.53 14.77
C ASP A 442 -29.72 4.24 16.25
N SER A 443 -30.33 5.13 17.02
CA SER A 443 -30.43 5.01 18.48
C SER A 443 -31.70 4.24 18.94
N THR A 444 -32.48 3.66 18.02
CA THR A 444 -33.72 2.96 18.38
C THR A 444 -33.47 1.69 19.17
N THR A 445 -32.42 0.94 18.80
CA THR A 445 -32.06 -0.32 19.46
C THR A 445 -30.86 -0.17 20.39
N TYR A 446 -29.89 0.65 20.00
CA TYR A 446 -28.62 0.80 20.72
C TYR A 446 -28.32 2.27 21.02
N PRO A 447 -27.88 2.63 22.22
CA PRO A 447 -27.53 4.02 22.54
C PRO A 447 -26.47 4.56 21.56
N GLY A 448 -26.80 5.63 20.83
CA GLY A 448 -25.95 6.17 19.77
C GLY A 448 -25.61 5.18 18.65
N GLY A 449 -26.47 4.19 18.42
CA GLY A 449 -26.26 3.12 17.45
C GLY A 449 -25.19 2.08 17.83
N LEU A 450 -24.44 2.29 18.91
CA LEU A 450 -23.25 1.53 19.27
C LEU A 450 -23.62 0.16 19.89
N TYR A 451 -23.25 -0.92 19.20
CA TYR A 451 -23.56 -2.27 19.66
C TYR A 451 -22.33 -3.12 19.99
N GLU A 452 -21.14 -2.78 19.46
CA GLU A 452 -19.93 -3.55 19.69
C GLU A 452 -18.69 -2.65 19.70
N ILE A 453 -17.76 -2.94 20.63
CA ILE A 453 -16.44 -2.32 20.70
C ILE A 453 -15.40 -3.42 20.89
N ASN A 454 -14.33 -3.40 20.10
CA ASN A 454 -13.13 -4.21 20.30
C ASN A 454 -11.93 -3.30 20.50
N LYS A 455 -11.14 -3.53 21.54
CA LYS A 455 -9.97 -2.73 21.89
C LYS A 455 -8.74 -3.60 22.09
N GLY A 456 -7.59 -2.98 21.91
CA GLY A 456 -6.31 -3.60 22.22
C GLY A 456 -5.16 -2.62 22.06
N ALA A 457 -4.06 -2.92 22.74
CA ALA A 457 -2.85 -2.11 22.70
C ALA A 457 -1.59 -2.98 22.70
N THR A 458 -0.52 -2.44 22.15
CA THR A 458 0.83 -3.00 22.23
C THR A 458 1.83 -1.96 22.71
N ASN A 459 2.87 -2.44 23.37
CA ASN A 459 4.05 -1.66 23.75
C ASN A 459 5.28 -2.46 23.38
N ASN A 460 6.20 -1.88 22.60
CA ASN A 460 7.46 -2.47 22.22
C ASN A 460 8.62 -1.56 22.63
N LEU A 461 9.58 -2.12 23.35
CA LEU A 461 10.86 -1.48 23.64
C LEU A 461 11.96 -2.32 23.03
N ALA A 462 12.88 -1.71 22.31
CA ALA A 462 13.95 -2.41 21.65
C ALA A 462 15.28 -1.68 21.74
N LEU A 463 16.35 -2.46 21.78
CA LEU A 463 17.72 -2.01 21.65
C LEU A 463 18.35 -2.70 20.46
N PHE A 464 19.16 -1.99 19.69
CA PHE A 464 19.90 -2.55 18.57
C PHE A 464 21.31 -2.03 18.48
N ILE A 465 22.17 -2.86 17.92
CA ILE A 465 23.56 -2.56 17.62
C ILE A 465 23.95 -3.21 16.30
N GLN A 466 24.72 -2.53 15.48
CA GLN A 466 25.31 -3.06 14.26
C GLN A 466 26.75 -2.58 14.15
N ASP A 467 27.66 -3.48 13.83
CA ASP A 467 29.04 -3.18 13.47
C ASP A 467 29.27 -3.50 11.98
N THR A 468 29.95 -2.60 11.30
CA THR A 468 30.50 -2.83 9.96
C THR A 468 32.03 -2.82 10.08
N TYR A 469 32.62 -4.00 9.99
CA TYR A 469 34.06 -4.20 10.05
C TYR A 469 34.64 -4.30 8.64
N ARG A 470 35.58 -3.41 8.31
CA ARG A 470 36.32 -3.40 7.04
C ARG A 470 37.81 -3.70 7.31
N PRO A 471 38.19 -4.99 7.26
CA PRO A 471 39.62 -5.39 7.51
C PRO A 471 40.57 -4.76 6.49
N ASN A 472 40.11 -4.60 5.25
CA ASN A 472 40.82 -3.97 4.14
C ASN A 472 39.78 -3.37 3.15
N ASN A 473 40.20 -2.93 1.98
CA ASN A 473 39.33 -2.33 0.97
C ASN A 473 38.47 -3.37 0.24
N ASP A 474 38.81 -4.64 0.29
CA ASP A 474 38.14 -5.69 -0.49
C ASP A 474 37.04 -6.40 0.29
N TRP A 475 37.00 -6.24 1.60
CA TRP A 475 36.05 -6.94 2.46
C TRP A 475 35.29 -6.02 3.40
N ALA A 476 34.00 -6.28 3.52
CA ALA A 476 33.19 -5.72 4.59
C ALA A 476 32.35 -6.82 5.27
N ILE A 477 32.34 -6.83 6.59
CA ILE A 477 31.56 -7.76 7.42
C ILE A 477 30.61 -6.96 8.28
N TYR A 478 29.33 -7.28 8.17
CA TYR A 478 28.24 -6.63 8.89
C TYR A 478 27.68 -7.58 9.93
N THR A 479 27.73 -7.21 11.18
CA THR A 479 27.13 -7.95 12.28
C THR A 479 26.11 -7.07 12.97
N GLY A 480 24.90 -7.57 13.15
CA GLY A 480 23.82 -6.84 13.79
C GLY A 480 23.06 -7.68 14.80
N LEU A 481 22.61 -7.05 15.85
CA LEU A 481 21.77 -7.67 16.86
C LEU A 481 20.73 -6.67 17.35
N ARG A 482 19.48 -7.13 17.43
CA ARG A 482 18.40 -6.39 18.05
C ARG A 482 17.62 -7.28 19.01
N ILE A 483 17.23 -6.72 20.13
CA ILE A 483 16.33 -7.34 21.09
C ILE A 483 15.08 -6.47 21.23
N ASP A 484 13.91 -7.07 21.05
CA ASP A 484 12.60 -6.44 21.18
C ASP A 484 11.83 -7.08 22.34
N ARG A 485 11.35 -6.29 23.29
CA ARG A 485 10.39 -6.70 24.32
C ARG A 485 9.02 -6.18 23.97
N PHE A 486 8.13 -7.10 23.59
CA PHE A 486 6.79 -6.81 23.10
C PHE A 486 5.74 -7.21 24.15
N LYS A 487 4.80 -6.31 24.47
CA LYS A 487 3.66 -6.57 25.35
C LYS A 487 2.36 -6.27 24.62
N LYS A 488 1.39 -7.17 24.69
CA LYS A 488 -0.01 -7.03 24.24
C LYS A 488 -0.90 -6.90 25.48
N TYR A 489 -1.76 -5.89 25.51
CA TYR A 489 -2.53 -5.59 26.70
C TYR A 489 -3.80 -4.79 26.38
N HIS A 490 -4.67 -4.58 27.39
CA HIS A 490 -5.95 -3.88 27.27
C HIS A 490 -6.88 -4.48 26.19
N GLY A 491 -6.83 -5.81 25.99
CA GLY A 491 -7.77 -6.50 25.13
C GLY A 491 -9.16 -6.50 25.75
N GLN A 492 -10.14 -5.92 25.06
CA GLN A 492 -11.52 -5.84 25.51
C GLN A 492 -12.49 -6.06 24.37
N HIS A 493 -13.56 -6.81 24.65
CA HIS A 493 -14.74 -6.90 23.81
C HIS A 493 -15.94 -6.42 24.62
N VAL A 494 -16.66 -5.44 24.10
CA VAL A 494 -17.81 -4.82 24.72
C VAL A 494 -19.00 -4.96 23.78
N THR A 495 -20.10 -5.52 24.29
CA THR A 495 -21.36 -5.68 23.53
C THR A 495 -22.52 -5.10 24.31
N TYR A 496 -23.52 -4.58 23.61
CA TYR A 496 -24.73 -4.09 24.25
C TYR A 496 -25.74 -5.22 24.43
N ASP A 497 -26.09 -5.52 25.68
CA ASP A 497 -27.15 -6.44 26.02
C ASP A 497 -28.52 -5.72 25.89
N LYS A 498 -29.31 -6.15 24.90
CA LYS A 498 -30.63 -5.57 24.62
C LYS A 498 -31.66 -5.84 25.72
N VAL A 499 -31.51 -6.97 26.43
CA VAL A 499 -32.46 -7.37 27.47
C VAL A 499 -32.23 -6.54 28.73
N ASN A 500 -31.01 -6.47 29.19
CA ASN A 500 -30.63 -5.75 30.39
C ASN A 500 -30.32 -4.27 30.14
N LYS A 501 -30.34 -3.81 28.90
CA LYS A 501 -30.05 -2.42 28.45
C LYS A 501 -28.74 -1.87 28.98
N LYS A 502 -27.68 -2.66 29.01
CA LYS A 502 -26.33 -2.31 29.47
C LYS A 502 -25.26 -2.84 28.55
N TYR A 503 -24.08 -2.28 28.68
CA TYR A 503 -22.89 -2.83 28.02
C TYR A 503 -22.23 -3.87 28.91
N ASP A 504 -22.04 -5.07 28.37
CA ASP A 504 -21.27 -6.13 28.98
C ASP A 504 -19.85 -6.12 28.42
N THR A 505 -18.86 -6.32 29.29
CA THR A 505 -17.44 -6.26 28.92
C THR A 505 -16.76 -7.58 29.21
N VAL A 506 -16.14 -8.17 28.20
CA VAL A 506 -15.20 -9.29 28.32
C VAL A 506 -13.78 -8.75 28.23
N ASN A 507 -13.01 -8.94 29.28
CA ASN A 507 -11.59 -8.61 29.28
C ASN A 507 -10.78 -9.82 28.86
N HIS A 508 -9.86 -9.60 27.89
CA HIS A 508 -8.94 -10.63 27.43
C HIS A 508 -7.61 -10.51 28.16
N GLY A 509 -6.91 -11.63 28.33
CA GLY A 509 -5.61 -11.67 28.97
C GLY A 509 -4.53 -10.85 28.23
N GLU A 510 -3.45 -10.61 28.93
CA GLU A 510 -2.26 -9.98 28.39
C GLU A 510 -1.26 -11.04 27.88
N GLY A 511 -0.43 -10.67 26.93
CA GLY A 511 0.64 -11.53 26.41
C GLY A 511 1.92 -10.73 26.20
N ALA A 512 3.06 -11.39 26.37
CA ALA A 512 4.34 -10.74 26.14
C ALA A 512 5.36 -11.75 25.59
N TYR A 513 6.26 -11.28 24.74
CA TYR A 513 7.38 -12.06 24.22
C TYR A 513 8.62 -11.20 24.06
N THR A 514 9.75 -11.86 23.94
CA THR A 514 11.04 -11.22 23.64
C THR A 514 11.57 -11.85 22.37
N GLU A 515 11.90 -11.03 21.37
CA GLU A 515 12.48 -11.48 20.11
C GLU A 515 13.90 -10.99 19.96
N LEU A 516 14.77 -11.88 19.52
CA LEU A 516 16.17 -11.60 19.20
C LEU A 516 16.34 -11.70 17.68
N SER A 517 16.83 -10.62 17.06
CA SER A 517 16.99 -10.54 15.61
C SER A 517 18.48 -10.35 15.24
N PRO A 518 19.26 -11.45 15.12
CA PRO A 518 20.62 -11.41 14.62
C PRO A 518 20.65 -11.19 13.10
N ARG A 519 21.74 -10.57 12.63
CA ARG A 519 22.10 -10.41 11.23
C ARG A 519 23.60 -10.60 11.05
N LEU A 520 23.98 -11.30 9.98
CA LEU A 520 25.35 -11.40 9.51
C LEU A 520 25.34 -11.20 8.00
N ALA A 521 26.22 -10.33 7.49
CA ALA A 521 26.46 -10.25 6.07
C ALA A 521 27.96 -10.07 5.79
N ILE A 522 28.40 -10.60 4.68
CA ILE A 522 29.77 -10.52 4.21
C ILE A 522 29.75 -10.03 2.77
N GLU A 523 30.57 -9.06 2.48
CA GLU A 523 30.77 -8.47 1.16
C GLU A 523 32.21 -8.61 0.73
N HIS A 524 32.42 -8.99 -0.53
CA HIS A 524 33.73 -9.06 -1.14
C HIS A 524 33.76 -8.27 -2.45
N TYR A 525 34.55 -7.23 -2.48
CA TYR A 525 34.83 -6.41 -3.65
C TYR A 525 35.95 -7.05 -4.47
N LEU A 526 35.58 -7.81 -5.50
CA LEU A 526 36.53 -8.46 -6.42
C LEU A 526 37.31 -7.42 -7.23
N ASN A 527 36.70 -6.28 -7.48
CA ASN A 527 37.32 -5.06 -8.01
C ASN A 527 36.32 -3.89 -7.81
N ASP A 528 36.69 -2.66 -8.22
CA ASP A 528 35.88 -1.46 -8.05
C ASP A 528 34.47 -1.54 -8.68
N SER A 529 34.27 -2.48 -9.61
CA SER A 529 33.03 -2.62 -10.37
C SER A 529 32.28 -3.93 -10.14
N LEU A 530 32.81 -4.86 -9.34
CA LEU A 530 32.22 -6.17 -9.09
C LEU A 530 32.24 -6.49 -7.60
N ASN A 531 31.06 -6.61 -7.02
CA ASN A 531 30.83 -6.95 -5.64
C ASN A 531 29.98 -8.23 -5.55
N VAL A 532 30.37 -9.13 -4.65
CA VAL A 532 29.58 -10.31 -4.28
C VAL A 532 29.28 -10.26 -2.78
N TYR A 533 28.12 -10.71 -2.39
CA TYR A 533 27.73 -10.74 -0.98
C TYR A 533 26.95 -11.99 -0.60
N ALA A 534 26.99 -12.34 0.66
CA ALA A 534 26.12 -13.31 1.28
C ALA A 534 25.58 -12.73 2.59
N SER A 535 24.33 -12.97 2.89
CA SER A 535 23.70 -12.49 4.11
C SER A 535 22.74 -13.51 4.75
N TYR A 536 22.72 -13.51 6.06
CA TYR A 536 21.76 -14.18 6.91
C TYR A 536 21.07 -13.14 7.79
N GLY A 537 19.78 -13.28 8.02
CA GLY A 537 19.07 -12.46 8.99
C GLY A 537 17.83 -13.16 9.53
N HIS A 538 17.59 -12.93 10.81
CA HIS A 538 16.35 -13.29 11.46
C HIS A 538 15.40 -12.10 11.47
N SER A 539 14.12 -12.35 11.23
CA SER A 539 13.07 -11.34 11.31
C SER A 539 11.77 -11.92 11.87
N PHE A 540 10.92 -11.07 12.39
CA PHE A 540 9.63 -11.48 12.95
C PHE A 540 8.50 -10.53 12.52
N ASN A 541 7.28 -11.08 12.49
CA ASN A 541 6.06 -10.32 12.22
C ASN A 541 5.13 -10.42 13.42
N PRO A 542 4.94 -9.33 14.21
CA PRO A 542 4.00 -9.31 15.32
C PRO A 542 2.57 -9.63 14.84
N PRO A 543 1.81 -10.45 15.57
CA PRO A 543 0.41 -10.69 15.23
C PRO A 543 -0.38 -9.39 15.26
N PRO A 544 -1.20 -9.09 14.22
CA PRO A 544 -2.09 -7.93 14.25
C PRO A 544 -3.08 -8.04 15.40
N LEU A 545 -3.42 -6.92 16.02
CA LEU A 545 -4.35 -6.92 17.15
C LEU A 545 -5.74 -7.45 16.80
N SER A 546 -6.16 -7.37 15.53
CA SER A 546 -7.37 -8.01 15.01
C SER A 546 -7.35 -9.55 15.05
N GLN A 547 -6.16 -10.16 15.09
CA GLN A 547 -6.03 -11.62 15.25
C GLN A 547 -5.90 -12.00 16.73
N VAL A 548 -5.24 -11.18 17.52
CA VAL A 548 -5.04 -11.40 18.97
C VAL A 548 -6.37 -11.28 19.75
N TYR A 549 -7.12 -10.20 19.48
CA TYR A 549 -8.31 -9.83 20.25
C TYR A 549 -9.63 -9.95 19.50
N ARG A 550 -9.67 -10.68 18.40
CA ARG A 550 -10.93 -10.98 17.72
C ARG A 550 -11.79 -11.87 18.61
N TYR A 551 -13.02 -11.45 18.86
CA TYR A 551 -13.96 -12.15 19.69
C TYR A 551 -15.39 -12.05 19.12
N SER A 552 -16.17 -13.11 19.28
CA SER A 552 -17.62 -13.18 19.04
C SER A 552 -18.16 -14.46 19.68
N ASP A 553 -19.44 -14.76 19.54
CA ASP A 553 -20.08 -15.97 20.09
C ASP A 553 -19.32 -17.25 19.72
N ILE A 554 -18.78 -17.32 18.51
CA ILE A 554 -18.05 -18.49 17.98
C ILE A 554 -16.55 -18.24 17.78
N VAL A 555 -16.02 -17.10 18.16
CA VAL A 555 -14.59 -16.75 17.99
C VAL A 555 -13.99 -16.39 19.34
N LYS A 556 -12.92 -17.08 19.74
CA LYS A 556 -12.16 -16.79 20.95
C LYS A 556 -10.92 -15.96 20.64
N ALA A 557 -10.63 -14.97 21.48
CA ALA A 557 -9.39 -14.23 21.45
C ALA A 557 -8.21 -15.11 21.90
N ASN A 558 -7.02 -14.87 21.31
CA ASN A 558 -5.79 -15.54 21.70
C ASN A 558 -4.68 -14.55 22.07
N PRO A 559 -4.63 -14.06 23.32
CA PRO A 559 -3.57 -13.17 23.80
C PRO A 559 -2.16 -13.79 23.75
N ASN A 560 -2.08 -15.13 23.74
CA ASN A 560 -0.83 -15.89 23.71
C ASN A 560 -0.29 -16.11 22.29
N LEU A 561 -0.95 -15.55 21.26
CA LEU A 561 -0.49 -15.69 19.90
C LEU A 561 0.94 -15.13 19.74
N ASP A 562 1.85 -15.98 19.28
CA ASP A 562 3.25 -15.63 19.05
C ASP A 562 3.47 -14.92 17.71
N PRO A 563 4.58 -14.19 17.52
CA PRO A 563 4.93 -13.66 16.21
C PRO A 563 5.30 -14.77 15.23
N GLU A 564 5.06 -14.53 13.95
CA GLU A 564 5.64 -15.33 12.89
C GLU A 564 7.14 -15.03 12.81
N ARG A 565 8.00 -16.05 12.75
CA ARG A 565 9.48 -15.94 12.77
C ARG A 565 10.06 -16.42 11.46
N SER A 566 10.97 -15.64 10.87
CA SER A 566 11.54 -15.92 9.56
C SER A 566 13.06 -15.88 9.60
N ASP A 567 13.68 -16.98 9.17
CA ASP A 567 15.10 -17.06 8.86
C ASP A 567 15.30 -16.89 7.36
N SER A 568 16.15 -15.97 6.94
CA SER A 568 16.39 -15.65 5.54
C SER A 568 17.87 -15.71 5.20
N PHE A 569 18.15 -16.31 4.04
CA PHE A 569 19.50 -16.39 3.44
C PHE A 569 19.43 -15.74 2.07
N GLU A 570 20.42 -14.92 1.75
CA GLU A 570 20.55 -14.28 0.44
C GLU A 570 22.01 -14.32 -0.01
N ILE A 571 22.23 -14.59 -1.29
CA ILE A 571 23.50 -14.43 -1.98
C ILE A 571 23.28 -13.54 -3.19
N GLY A 572 24.19 -12.62 -3.46
CA GLY A 572 24.05 -11.72 -4.58
C GLY A 572 25.35 -11.27 -5.20
N LEU A 573 25.22 -10.73 -6.40
CA LEU A 573 26.29 -10.15 -7.20
C LEU A 573 25.80 -8.82 -7.75
N LYS A 574 26.65 -7.80 -7.66
CA LYS A 574 26.44 -6.47 -8.24
C LYS A 574 27.63 -6.14 -9.13
N LYS A 575 27.35 -5.78 -10.38
CA LYS A 575 28.36 -5.47 -11.39
C LYS A 575 28.02 -4.15 -12.08
N GLU A 576 29.01 -3.31 -12.22
CA GLU A 576 28.97 -2.11 -13.03
C GLU A 576 30.02 -2.18 -14.13
N TRP A 577 29.65 -1.88 -15.39
CA TRP A 577 30.55 -1.81 -16.54
C TRP A 577 30.58 -0.39 -17.09
N ASN A 578 31.73 0.23 -17.05
CA ASN A 578 32.01 1.50 -17.72
C ASN A 578 30.95 2.59 -17.46
N THR A 579 30.38 2.66 -16.28
CA THR A 579 29.30 3.59 -15.91
C THR A 579 28.03 3.54 -16.79
N LYS A 580 27.98 2.59 -17.72
CA LYS A 580 26.86 2.44 -18.69
C LYS A 580 25.93 1.28 -18.38
N THR A 581 26.47 0.22 -17.79
CA THR A 581 25.68 -1.01 -17.55
C THR A 581 25.78 -1.41 -16.09
N THR A 582 24.65 -1.63 -15.46
CA THR A 582 24.56 -2.24 -14.14
C THR A 582 23.81 -3.55 -14.21
N LEU A 583 24.29 -4.52 -13.45
CA LEU A 583 23.70 -5.84 -13.29
C LEU A 583 23.64 -6.17 -11.81
N ASN A 584 22.46 -6.53 -11.34
CA ASN A 584 22.24 -7.08 -10.00
C ASN A 584 21.60 -8.46 -10.14
N VAL A 585 22.18 -9.45 -9.49
CA VAL A 585 21.63 -10.80 -9.40
C VAL A 585 21.56 -11.19 -7.94
N SER A 586 20.44 -11.72 -7.49
CA SER A 586 20.32 -12.26 -6.13
C SER A 586 19.50 -13.55 -6.11
N GLY A 587 19.90 -14.47 -5.23
CA GLY A 587 19.16 -15.66 -4.89
C GLY A 587 18.78 -15.62 -3.41
N PHE A 588 17.54 -15.96 -3.07
CA PHE A 588 17.05 -15.91 -1.70
C PHE A 588 16.32 -17.20 -1.29
N TYR A 589 16.39 -17.49 0.00
CA TYR A 589 15.63 -18.54 0.67
C TYR A 589 15.14 -18.02 2.00
N VAL A 590 13.82 -18.15 2.26
CA VAL A 590 13.17 -17.72 3.51
C VAL A 590 12.39 -18.88 4.09
N LYS A 591 12.56 -19.12 5.38
CA LYS A 591 11.82 -20.12 6.16
C LYS A 591 11.07 -19.41 7.28
N THR A 592 9.72 -19.37 7.21
CA THR A 592 8.85 -18.75 8.22
C THR A 592 8.19 -19.85 9.04
N LYS A 593 8.43 -19.82 10.35
CA LYS A 593 7.81 -20.69 11.36
C LYS A 593 6.67 -19.94 12.04
N ASP A 594 5.81 -20.70 12.73
CA ASP A 594 4.74 -20.17 13.57
C ASP A 594 3.75 -19.29 12.78
N LYS A 595 3.49 -19.64 11.51
CA LYS A 595 2.51 -18.92 10.68
C LYS A 595 1.13 -18.98 11.32
N ILE A 596 0.50 -17.83 11.36
CA ILE A 596 -0.79 -17.65 12.00
C ILE A 596 -1.90 -18.07 11.04
N LYS A 597 -2.75 -19.00 11.51
CA LYS A 597 -3.90 -19.52 10.77
C LYS A 597 -5.18 -19.40 11.61
N TYR A 598 -6.30 -19.16 10.96
CA TYR A 598 -7.62 -19.17 11.56
C TYR A 598 -8.14 -20.61 11.60
N VAL A 599 -8.24 -21.19 12.81
CA VAL A 599 -8.52 -22.60 13.05
C VAL A 599 -9.94 -22.76 13.59
N THR A 600 -10.68 -23.75 13.08
CA THR A 600 -11.99 -24.15 13.57
C THR A 600 -11.82 -25.36 14.48
N TYR A 601 -12.33 -25.29 15.70
CA TYR A 601 -12.37 -26.37 16.68
C TYR A 601 -13.76 -27.01 16.70
N TYR A 602 -13.80 -28.32 16.81
CA TYR A 602 -15.03 -29.11 16.86
C TYR A 602 -15.20 -29.77 18.23
N ASP A 603 -16.44 -29.86 18.66
CA ASP A 603 -16.81 -30.61 19.86
C ASP A 603 -16.79 -32.16 19.61
N ARG A 604 -17.17 -32.94 20.63
CA ARG A 604 -17.20 -34.40 20.54
C ARG A 604 -18.25 -34.95 19.56
N ASN A 605 -19.24 -34.14 19.19
CA ASN A 605 -20.29 -34.47 18.23
C ASN A 605 -19.92 -34.11 16.79
N GLY A 606 -18.79 -33.42 16.60
CA GLY A 606 -18.35 -32.92 15.30
C GLY A 606 -18.95 -31.54 14.92
N ASP A 607 -19.64 -30.87 15.83
CA ASP A 607 -20.17 -29.53 15.63
C ASP A 607 -19.10 -28.48 15.92
N VAL A 608 -19.23 -27.29 15.30
CA VAL A 608 -18.28 -26.18 15.55
C VAL A 608 -18.42 -25.68 16.98
N ASP A 609 -17.39 -25.91 17.80
CA ASP A 609 -17.32 -25.40 19.17
C ASP A 609 -16.91 -23.93 19.16
N TYR A 610 -15.71 -23.62 18.61
CA TYR A 610 -15.23 -22.24 18.45
C TYR A 610 -14.19 -22.15 17.34
N LYS A 611 -13.81 -20.91 17.02
CA LYS A 611 -12.72 -20.57 16.09
C LYS A 611 -11.70 -19.67 16.79
N MET A 612 -10.42 -19.82 16.44
CA MET A 612 -9.35 -19.05 17.04
C MET A 612 -8.14 -18.93 16.10
N TYR A 613 -7.40 -17.86 16.18
CA TYR A 613 -6.10 -17.76 15.51
C TYR A 613 -5.03 -18.51 16.30
N ASN A 614 -4.21 -19.31 15.61
CA ASN A 614 -3.13 -20.09 16.20
C ASN A 614 -1.89 -20.08 15.33
N ASN A 615 -0.73 -20.28 15.96
CA ASN A 615 0.55 -20.47 15.29
C ASN A 615 0.67 -21.95 14.89
N VAL A 616 0.44 -22.26 13.62
CA VAL A 616 0.31 -23.68 13.16
C VAL A 616 1.30 -24.00 12.05
N ASP A 617 1.42 -23.16 11.02
CA ASP A 617 2.01 -23.55 9.77
C ASP A 617 3.50 -23.17 9.65
N LEU A 618 4.19 -23.86 8.74
CA LEU A 618 5.55 -23.57 8.30
C LEU A 618 5.50 -23.17 6.83
N GLU A 619 6.09 -22.06 6.46
CA GLU A 619 6.21 -21.64 5.07
C GLU A 619 7.68 -21.53 4.64
N THR A 620 7.98 -21.98 3.42
CA THR A 620 9.29 -21.76 2.79
C THR A 620 9.09 -21.03 1.48
N ARG A 621 9.96 -20.05 1.20
CA ARG A 621 10.00 -19.27 -0.05
C ARG A 621 11.41 -19.24 -0.59
N ARG A 622 11.54 -19.29 -1.92
CA ARG A 622 12.84 -19.18 -2.60
C ARG A 622 12.67 -18.53 -3.96
N GLY A 623 13.72 -17.90 -4.42
CA GLY A 623 13.67 -17.26 -5.73
C GLY A 623 15.01 -16.72 -6.17
N VAL A 624 15.02 -16.25 -7.42
CA VAL A 624 16.15 -15.57 -8.05
C VAL A 624 15.63 -14.29 -8.67
N GLU A 625 16.33 -13.20 -8.46
CA GLU A 625 16.07 -11.87 -9.03
C GLU A 625 17.24 -11.48 -9.92
N LEU A 626 16.94 -10.95 -11.08
CA LEU A 626 17.87 -10.37 -12.04
C LEU A 626 17.41 -8.96 -12.37
N GLU A 627 18.31 -7.99 -12.35
CA GLU A 627 18.06 -6.61 -12.76
C GLU A 627 19.21 -6.11 -13.63
N VAL A 628 18.89 -5.52 -14.75
CA VAL A 628 19.85 -4.90 -15.67
C VAL A 628 19.39 -3.53 -16.11
N ARG A 629 20.31 -2.59 -16.17
CA ARG A 629 20.09 -1.29 -16.82
C ARG A 629 21.29 -1.00 -17.70
N HIS A 630 21.03 -0.47 -18.92
CA HIS A 630 22.08 -0.17 -19.89
C HIS A 630 21.80 1.14 -20.62
N LYS A 631 22.79 2.03 -20.65
CA LYS A 631 22.78 3.27 -21.46
C LYS A 631 23.25 2.94 -22.88
N LEU A 632 22.32 2.84 -23.82
CA LEU A 632 22.62 2.61 -25.24
C LEU A 632 23.34 3.81 -25.85
N SER A 633 22.97 5.02 -25.45
CA SER A 633 23.57 6.28 -25.89
C SER A 633 23.33 7.37 -24.83
N SER A 634 23.73 8.62 -25.14
CA SER A 634 23.37 9.77 -24.29
C SER A 634 21.86 10.04 -24.22
N LYS A 635 21.08 9.54 -25.17
CA LYS A 635 19.63 9.77 -25.29
C LYS A 635 18.78 8.56 -24.94
N TRP A 636 19.31 7.35 -25.06
CA TRP A 636 18.57 6.11 -24.92
C TRP A 636 19.11 5.25 -23.81
N SER A 637 18.23 4.74 -22.97
CA SER A 637 18.53 3.70 -22.00
C SER A 637 17.48 2.58 -22.02
N VAL A 638 17.91 1.37 -21.69
CA VAL A 638 17.06 0.21 -21.52
C VAL A 638 17.23 -0.32 -20.12
N PHE A 639 16.17 -0.83 -19.56
CA PHE A 639 16.20 -1.55 -18.28
C PHE A 639 15.31 -2.79 -18.36
N GLY A 640 15.63 -3.76 -17.53
CA GLY A 640 14.78 -4.93 -17.37
C GLY A 640 15.08 -5.64 -16.06
N ASN A 641 14.08 -6.35 -15.56
CA ASN A 641 14.27 -7.26 -14.46
C ASN A 641 13.41 -8.51 -14.63
N TYR A 642 13.86 -9.57 -13.99
CA TYR A 642 13.17 -10.83 -13.97
C TYR A 642 13.23 -11.42 -12.56
N THR A 643 12.12 -11.95 -12.10
CA THR A 643 12.02 -12.69 -10.85
C THR A 643 11.41 -14.04 -11.10
N TRP A 644 12.12 -15.08 -10.70
CA TRP A 644 11.55 -16.41 -10.49
C TRP A 644 11.40 -16.65 -9.00
N GLN A 645 10.23 -17.09 -8.55
CA GLN A 645 9.97 -17.37 -7.13
C GLN A 645 8.94 -18.47 -6.93
N MET A 646 8.99 -19.12 -5.77
CA MET A 646 7.99 -20.10 -5.35
C MET A 646 7.89 -20.18 -3.83
N GLY A 647 6.73 -20.56 -3.33
CA GLY A 647 6.48 -20.85 -1.92
C GLY A 647 5.87 -22.22 -1.71
N ARG A 648 6.10 -22.80 -0.52
CA ARG A 648 5.43 -24.01 -0.04
C ARG A 648 4.99 -23.79 1.39
N ILE A 649 3.78 -24.25 1.71
CA ILE A 649 3.23 -24.22 3.06
C ILE A 649 3.12 -25.65 3.54
N LYS A 650 3.70 -25.95 4.70
CA LYS A 650 3.48 -27.20 5.43
C LYS A 650 2.50 -26.91 6.55
N HIS A 651 1.30 -27.46 6.40
CA HIS A 651 0.26 -27.42 7.43
C HIS A 651 0.56 -28.47 8.50
N LYS A 652 0.24 -28.16 9.74
CA LYS A 652 0.31 -29.10 10.85
C LYS A 652 -1.10 -29.54 11.24
N GLU A 653 -1.22 -30.76 11.66
CA GLU A 653 -2.44 -31.27 12.27
C GLU A 653 -2.58 -30.72 13.69
N LEU A 654 -3.80 -30.33 14.02
CA LEU A 654 -4.22 -30.01 15.39
C LEU A 654 -5.42 -30.92 15.76
N PRO A 655 -5.40 -31.58 16.92
CA PRO A 655 -6.50 -32.41 17.35
C PRO A 655 -7.83 -31.66 17.41
N ASN A 656 -8.91 -32.33 16.99
CA ASN A 656 -10.26 -31.77 17.01
C ASN A 656 -10.44 -30.47 16.22
N THR A 657 -9.68 -30.29 15.13
CA THR A 657 -9.77 -29.10 14.29
C THR A 657 -9.93 -29.45 12.81
N ASN A 658 -10.13 -28.42 11.98
CA ASN A 658 -10.16 -28.56 10.53
C ASN A 658 -8.74 -28.53 9.88
N THR A 659 -7.68 -28.71 10.67
CA THR A 659 -6.31 -28.72 10.16
C THR A 659 -5.74 -30.12 10.10
N ASN A 660 -5.29 -30.52 8.90
CA ASN A 660 -4.60 -31.78 8.65
C ASN A 660 -3.13 -31.52 8.28
N GLU A 661 -2.27 -32.52 8.48
CA GLU A 661 -0.88 -32.45 8.03
C GLU A 661 -0.80 -32.69 6.53
N TYR A 662 -0.40 -31.69 5.77
CA TYR A 662 -0.06 -31.81 4.35
C TYR A 662 0.85 -30.67 3.92
N THR A 663 1.47 -30.80 2.74
CA THR A 663 2.29 -29.75 2.14
C THR A 663 1.70 -29.36 0.79
N GLU A 664 1.51 -28.07 0.58
CA GLU A 664 1.05 -27.53 -0.69
C GLU A 664 1.98 -26.43 -1.23
N VAL A 665 1.87 -26.17 -2.52
CA VAL A 665 2.49 -24.99 -3.14
C VAL A 665 1.68 -23.78 -2.74
N ASN A 666 2.35 -22.70 -2.34
CA ASN A 666 1.66 -21.42 -2.14
C ASN A 666 1.38 -20.80 -3.51
N TYR A 667 0.16 -21.00 -3.97
CA TYR A 667 -0.29 -20.56 -5.29
C TYR A 667 -0.59 -19.05 -5.36
N ASP A 668 -0.66 -18.34 -4.25
CA ASP A 668 -0.82 -16.88 -4.22
C ASP A 668 0.43 -16.13 -4.70
N ILE A 669 1.53 -16.84 -4.93
CA ILE A 669 2.81 -16.30 -5.36
C ILE A 669 2.96 -16.50 -6.88
N PRO A 670 3.06 -15.42 -7.68
CA PRO A 670 3.37 -15.56 -9.10
C PRO A 670 4.79 -16.11 -9.28
N LYS A 671 4.93 -17.19 -10.07
CA LYS A 671 6.23 -17.84 -10.29
C LYS A 671 7.20 -16.96 -11.09
N HIS A 672 6.68 -16.21 -12.04
CA HIS A 672 7.48 -15.42 -12.97
C HIS A 672 6.93 -14.00 -13.01
N ILE A 673 7.81 -13.05 -12.78
CA ILE A 673 7.56 -11.61 -12.95
C ILE A 673 8.66 -11.09 -13.86
N PHE A 674 8.30 -10.36 -14.90
CA PHE A 674 9.23 -9.75 -15.84
C PHE A 674 8.82 -8.30 -16.10
N HIS A 675 9.80 -7.41 -16.11
CA HIS A 675 9.65 -6.02 -16.51
C HIS A 675 10.74 -5.65 -17.50
N ALA A 676 10.41 -4.81 -18.47
CA ALA A 676 11.37 -4.19 -19.35
C ALA A 676 10.89 -2.79 -19.73
N GLY A 677 11.82 -1.91 -20.07
CA GLY A 677 11.49 -0.59 -20.55
C GLY A 677 12.58 0.03 -21.38
N LEU A 678 12.17 1.00 -22.18
CA LEU A 678 13.00 1.81 -23.04
C LEU A 678 12.73 3.28 -22.68
N GLU A 679 13.75 4.00 -22.32
CA GLU A 679 13.71 5.43 -22.00
C GLU A 679 14.40 6.23 -23.11
N TYR A 680 13.77 7.33 -23.50
CA TYR A 680 14.34 8.32 -24.40
C TYR A 680 14.35 9.69 -23.73
N THR A 681 15.50 10.32 -23.68
CA THR A 681 15.64 11.69 -23.16
C THR A 681 16.46 12.51 -24.14
N SER A 682 15.89 13.58 -24.66
CA SER A 682 16.59 14.50 -25.57
C SER A 682 15.95 15.88 -25.53
N GLY A 683 16.75 16.89 -25.15
CA GLY A 683 16.29 18.26 -25.08
C GLY A 683 15.04 18.42 -24.21
N LYS A 684 13.93 18.80 -24.84
CA LYS A 684 12.64 19.02 -24.19
C LYS A 684 11.82 17.74 -23.94
N TRP A 685 12.23 16.60 -24.51
CA TRP A 685 11.46 15.36 -24.50
C TRP A 685 12.04 14.33 -23.55
N ASN A 686 11.17 13.75 -22.77
CA ASN A 686 11.40 12.48 -22.06
C ASN A 686 10.26 11.54 -22.38
N ALA A 687 10.55 10.33 -22.81
CA ALA A 687 9.56 9.32 -23.12
C ALA A 687 9.98 7.98 -22.54
N LEU A 688 9.02 7.27 -21.98
CA LEU A 688 9.18 5.93 -21.43
C LEU A 688 8.18 4.99 -22.08
N TRP A 689 8.65 3.89 -22.57
CA TRP A 689 7.84 2.71 -22.86
C TRP A 689 8.26 1.61 -21.90
N ASP A 690 7.32 1.07 -21.13
CA ASP A 690 7.55 -0.04 -20.21
C ASP A 690 6.55 -1.18 -20.44
N THR A 691 6.94 -2.37 -20.03
CA THR A 691 6.10 -3.56 -20.11
C THR A 691 6.29 -4.45 -18.90
N GLN A 692 5.22 -5.10 -18.48
CA GLN A 692 5.18 -6.03 -17.36
C GLN A 692 4.49 -7.32 -17.77
N TYR A 693 5.10 -8.44 -17.39
CA TYR A 693 4.47 -9.76 -17.39
C TYR A 693 4.46 -10.33 -15.98
N VAL A 694 3.31 -10.83 -15.55
CA VAL A 694 3.15 -11.58 -14.30
C VAL A 694 2.48 -12.90 -14.64
N SER A 695 3.10 -14.01 -14.21
CA SER A 695 2.54 -15.32 -14.42
C SER A 695 1.29 -15.52 -13.56
N ARG A 696 0.42 -16.39 -14.04
CA ARG A 696 -0.78 -16.82 -13.35
C ARG A 696 -0.46 -17.24 -11.91
N ARG A 697 -1.32 -16.83 -10.98
CA ARG A 697 -1.45 -17.39 -9.66
C ARG A 697 -2.60 -18.41 -9.71
N GLN A 698 -2.47 -19.54 -9.05
CA GLN A 698 -3.59 -20.46 -8.90
C GLN A 698 -4.41 -20.03 -7.70
N SER A 699 -5.57 -19.44 -7.94
CA SER A 699 -6.61 -19.42 -6.92
C SER A 699 -7.39 -20.74 -6.98
N VAL A 700 -8.18 -21.01 -5.96
CA VAL A 700 -9.12 -22.16 -5.94
C VAL A 700 -10.06 -22.13 -7.16
N ASP A 701 -10.22 -20.96 -7.76
CA ASP A 701 -11.04 -20.72 -8.94
C ASP A 701 -10.17 -20.66 -10.20
N ASP A 702 -9.67 -21.78 -10.64
CA ASP A 702 -8.73 -21.95 -11.75
C ASP A 702 -9.33 -21.59 -13.13
N ILE A 703 -9.70 -20.29 -13.34
CA ILE A 703 -10.41 -19.87 -14.54
C ILE A 703 -9.78 -18.60 -15.13
N THR A 704 -8.99 -18.80 -16.19
CA THR A 704 -8.45 -17.70 -16.99
C THR A 704 -9.54 -16.85 -17.63
N GLY A 705 -9.48 -15.52 -17.44
CA GLY A 705 -10.40 -14.58 -18.07
C GLY A 705 -11.79 -14.54 -17.46
N GLN A 706 -12.00 -15.12 -16.27
CA GLN A 706 -13.28 -15.09 -15.56
C GLN A 706 -13.16 -14.51 -14.16
N TYR A 707 -14.29 -14.14 -13.58
CA TYR A 707 -14.41 -13.46 -12.29
C TYR A 707 -13.85 -14.29 -11.14
N GLY A 708 -12.99 -13.69 -10.32
CA GLY A 708 -12.29 -14.36 -9.24
C GLY A 708 -11.02 -15.10 -9.64
N SER A 709 -10.63 -15.08 -10.92
CA SER A 709 -9.38 -15.67 -11.38
C SER A 709 -8.19 -14.76 -11.15
N GLU A 710 -7.03 -15.37 -11.07
CA GLU A 710 -5.72 -14.74 -10.92
C GLU A 710 -4.91 -14.93 -12.21
N ASP A 711 -5.32 -14.23 -13.26
CA ASP A 711 -4.80 -14.42 -14.61
C ASP A 711 -3.31 -14.10 -14.73
N SER A 712 -2.63 -14.76 -15.68
CA SER A 712 -1.40 -14.20 -16.20
C SER A 712 -1.72 -12.99 -17.04
N TYR A 713 -0.90 -11.96 -16.93
CA TYR A 713 -1.10 -10.76 -17.73
C TYR A 713 0.20 -10.21 -18.28
N PHE A 714 0.06 -9.57 -19.43
CA PHE A 714 1.08 -8.75 -20.07
C PHE A 714 0.46 -7.39 -20.34
N ILE A 715 1.05 -6.36 -19.76
CA ILE A 715 0.65 -4.97 -19.97
C ILE A 715 1.81 -4.15 -20.46
N SER A 716 1.51 -3.13 -21.25
CA SER A 716 2.49 -2.19 -21.78
C SER A 716 1.98 -0.78 -21.59
N ASN A 717 2.84 0.13 -21.18
CA ASN A 717 2.52 1.51 -20.88
C ASN A 717 3.44 2.44 -21.66
N ILE A 718 2.93 3.63 -21.97
CA ILE A 718 3.69 4.73 -22.59
C ILE A 718 3.47 5.97 -21.75
N ALA A 719 4.56 6.64 -21.40
CA ALA A 719 4.55 7.95 -20.80
C ALA A 719 5.42 8.91 -21.59
N MET A 720 4.99 10.15 -21.76
CA MET A 720 5.71 11.20 -22.47
C MET A 720 5.62 12.50 -21.70
N ASN A 721 6.76 13.14 -21.51
CA ASN A 721 6.90 14.43 -20.86
C ASN A 721 7.56 15.40 -21.85
N TYR A 722 6.94 16.56 -22.03
CA TYR A 722 7.45 17.63 -22.88
C TYR A 722 7.67 18.91 -22.06
N LYS A 723 8.92 19.33 -21.91
CA LYS A 723 9.28 20.59 -21.26
C LYS A 723 8.92 21.73 -22.18
N PHE A 724 7.75 22.33 -21.97
CA PHE A 724 7.27 23.46 -22.75
C PHE A 724 8.14 24.69 -22.50
N SER A 725 8.45 24.95 -21.22
CA SER A 725 9.40 25.98 -20.78
C SER A 725 10.24 25.43 -19.62
N LYS A 726 11.08 26.25 -18.98
CA LYS A 726 11.80 25.88 -17.77
C LYS A 726 10.85 25.63 -16.60
N GLU A 727 9.72 26.34 -16.61
CA GLU A 727 8.71 26.37 -15.55
C GLU A 727 7.54 25.39 -15.81
N ALA A 728 7.31 24.94 -17.07
CA ALA A 728 6.13 24.16 -17.43
C ALA A 728 6.48 22.89 -18.19
N THR A 729 5.87 21.77 -17.77
CA THR A 729 5.98 20.45 -18.41
C THR A 729 4.60 19.91 -18.72
N LEU A 730 4.36 19.54 -19.97
CA LEU A 730 3.20 18.78 -20.40
C LEU A 730 3.51 17.27 -20.28
N GLN A 731 2.57 16.52 -19.76
CA GLN A 731 2.73 15.10 -19.51
C GLN A 731 1.55 14.33 -20.10
N PHE A 732 1.84 13.21 -20.79
CA PHE A 732 0.84 12.32 -21.37
C PHE A 732 1.14 10.89 -20.96
N GLY A 733 0.10 10.10 -20.70
CA GLY A 733 0.22 8.69 -20.35
C GLY A 733 -0.84 7.83 -20.99
N ILE A 734 -0.44 6.64 -21.43
CA ILE A 734 -1.33 5.55 -21.85
C ILE A 734 -0.93 4.32 -21.05
N GLN A 735 -1.80 3.87 -20.18
CA GLN A 735 -1.59 2.61 -19.46
C GLN A 735 -2.35 1.49 -20.18
N ASN A 736 -1.79 0.28 -20.16
CA ASN A 736 -2.36 -0.90 -20.78
C ASN A 736 -2.70 -0.65 -22.29
N VAL A 737 -1.69 -0.29 -23.06
CA VAL A 737 -1.80 0.10 -24.50
C VAL A 737 -2.62 -0.91 -25.30
N PHE A 738 -2.51 -2.22 -25.00
CA PHE A 738 -3.22 -3.28 -25.70
C PHE A 738 -4.66 -3.51 -25.22
N ASN A 739 -5.16 -2.68 -24.28
CA ASN A 739 -6.51 -2.74 -23.74
C ASN A 739 -6.90 -4.12 -23.22
N ARG A 740 -5.97 -4.81 -22.57
CA ARG A 740 -6.24 -6.13 -22.01
C ARG A 740 -6.97 -6.00 -20.66
N ILE A 741 -8.14 -6.60 -20.55
CA ILE A 741 -8.83 -6.79 -19.28
C ILE A 741 -8.36 -8.15 -18.73
N PHE A 742 -7.91 -8.17 -17.51
CA PHE A 742 -7.51 -9.36 -16.78
C PHE A 742 -7.98 -9.27 -15.33
N PHE A 743 -7.99 -10.40 -14.66
CA PHE A 743 -8.42 -10.51 -13.27
C PHE A 743 -7.20 -10.69 -12.37
N ASN A 744 -7.20 -9.92 -11.28
CA ASN A 744 -6.24 -9.97 -10.18
C ASN A 744 -7.05 -9.69 -8.90
N ASP A 745 -7.92 -10.64 -8.50
CA ASP A 745 -9.07 -10.56 -7.61
C ASP A 745 -10.22 -9.69 -8.17
N GLU A 746 -9.92 -8.46 -8.58
CA GLU A 746 -10.85 -7.57 -9.28
C GLU A 746 -10.43 -7.43 -10.76
N ALA A 747 -11.38 -7.14 -11.63
CA ALA A 747 -11.09 -6.83 -13.03
C ALA A 747 -10.35 -5.50 -13.14
N THR A 748 -9.43 -5.40 -14.11
CA THR A 748 -8.70 -4.17 -14.38
C THR A 748 -9.49 -3.20 -15.26
N ALA A 749 -9.09 -1.93 -15.25
CA ALA A 749 -9.74 -0.85 -16.00
C ALA A 749 -9.65 -0.98 -17.54
N GLY A 750 -8.80 -1.88 -18.05
CA GLY A 750 -8.42 -1.85 -19.47
C GLY A 750 -7.46 -0.69 -19.78
N ARG A 751 -7.51 -0.17 -21.01
CA ARG A 751 -6.67 0.97 -21.42
C ARG A 751 -7.15 2.26 -20.79
N THR A 752 -6.21 3.02 -20.20
CA THR A 752 -6.49 4.35 -19.63
C THR A 752 -5.56 5.40 -20.22
N TYR A 753 -6.05 6.62 -20.31
CA TYR A 753 -5.34 7.79 -20.80
C TYR A 753 -5.25 8.83 -19.70
N SER A 754 -4.15 9.58 -19.69
CA SER A 754 -3.98 10.71 -18.79
C SER A 754 -3.19 11.83 -19.46
N ALA A 755 -3.54 13.07 -19.13
CA ALA A 755 -2.80 14.26 -19.50
C ALA A 755 -2.69 15.18 -18.28
N SER A 756 -1.55 15.81 -18.09
CA SER A 756 -1.37 16.81 -17.03
C SER A 756 -0.39 17.90 -17.46
N MET A 757 -0.52 19.04 -16.79
CA MET A 757 0.44 20.13 -16.85
C MET A 757 1.02 20.34 -15.46
N LYS A 758 2.33 20.26 -15.39
CA LYS A 758 3.12 20.54 -14.20
C LYS A 758 3.83 21.88 -14.36
N PHE A 759 3.91 22.63 -13.28
CA PHE A 759 4.58 23.90 -13.24
C PHE A 759 5.46 24.06 -11.99
N LYS A 760 6.53 24.83 -12.13
CA LYS A 760 7.49 25.16 -11.06
C LYS A 760 8.03 26.57 -11.30
N PHE A 761 7.88 27.46 -10.31
CA PHE A 761 8.32 28.86 -10.38
C PHE A 761 9.31 29.19 -9.29
#